data_1ebf8e33cf12ec27984f088062f75cdd
#
_entry.id   1ebf8e33cf12ec27984f088062f75cdd
#
_cell.length_a   1.000
_cell.length_b   1.000
_cell.length_c   1.000
_cell.angle_alpha   90.00
_cell.angle_beta   90.00
_cell.angle_gamma   90.00
#
_symmetry.space_group_name_H-M   'P 1'
#
loop_
_entity.id
_entity.type
_entity.pdbx_description
1 polymer ?
#
loop_
_entity_poly.entity_id
_entity_poly.type
_entity_poly.pdbx_seq_one_letter_code
_entity_poly.pdbx_strand_id
1 'polypeptide(L)'
;MADVTLKDTYREYFRIGTAVERIHDRFTNNEIGNPDKEALIIKEFSSMTCANELKPAYNMGWNSPDAKEDYLPFVINPNAKVMLDFARANGIKVRGHVMVWHSQCAQEAFCKGYQPVTIPTDPEKLKENPRLKFFERLDPVCFVDRETMLKRLESYIHSLVEYMYREGYATTIYAWDVVNEAIELADKTETGLRNSYWYQVIGDDFIYWAFRYANDAVAKYSAQYAVKYGVADDDAAALRTIQPVLVYNDYNEWQPDKKAAILANLRREGHGHGSVIGEGLLGGIGMQGHISDNNDIDEYIKALYEYAEAAPEVHITELDVKCTCTNINREYYQAVFYKAFFERLLAAKKDGVNLTSVTVWGLTDDNSWIRGADPLLFRKDLSRKMSYDALIYAVTGGDLGEPAFVQRDMSDRVFDFETPDGGEPKKPDTYGFKMKGFGECVYTSEKVHSGKAALTTTPRFADWMGITCDISDFLGQTIQISAWVYSESDAINLSVDIEDSFPRIATVEGGAEWKQLCVSYKVPTDYHSLRLFFNTKDNEPKPVSPLYIDDVKIELIGQEESFEEETNIAAIRGAGHLPFLYVTDKESVDGKGHSLCVTRQEKDATVKLDVSAYIGYTVDFDLFVKAADKEIRVGLDGAEPLEIAKINSSTSVEWNEITGRVSIPKELNSAALYIETDGRADFFVDNVFIKPVR
;
A
#
# COMPACT_ATOMS: atom_id res chain seq x y z
N MET A 1 26.55 18.01 -15.42
CA MET A 1 26.16 16.71 -15.99
C MET A 1 24.79 16.89 -16.62
N ALA A 2 24.50 16.31 -17.79
CA ALA A 2 23.16 16.32 -18.36
C ALA A 2 22.21 15.66 -17.31
N ASP A 3 21.00 16.21 -17.16
CA ASP A 3 20.01 15.69 -16.22
C ASP A 3 19.53 14.31 -16.73
N VAL A 4 20.07 13.23 -16.19
CA VAL A 4 19.77 11.84 -16.59
C VAL A 4 18.33 11.53 -16.20
N THR A 5 17.52 11.04 -17.16
CA THR A 5 16.11 10.72 -16.96
C THR A 5 15.89 9.20 -16.90
N LEU A 6 14.79 8.76 -16.28
CA LEU A 6 14.44 7.34 -16.24
C LEU A 6 14.28 6.77 -17.65
N LYS A 7 13.54 7.44 -18.55
CA LYS A 7 13.33 6.94 -19.91
C LYS A 7 14.62 6.80 -20.72
N ASP A 8 15.60 7.67 -20.50
CA ASP A 8 16.88 7.58 -21.20
C ASP A 8 17.75 6.48 -20.61
N THR A 9 17.74 6.33 -19.28
CA THR A 9 18.47 5.29 -18.55
C THR A 9 18.02 3.88 -18.95
N TYR A 10 16.71 3.67 -19.11
CA TYR A 10 16.15 2.35 -19.38
C TYR A 10 15.85 2.07 -20.86
N ARG A 11 16.15 3.00 -21.77
CA ARG A 11 15.83 2.92 -23.20
C ARG A 11 16.21 1.59 -23.84
N GLU A 12 17.40 1.07 -23.52
CA GLU A 12 17.94 -0.16 -24.11
C GLU A 12 17.48 -1.45 -23.39
N TYR A 13 16.75 -1.31 -22.28
CA TYR A 13 16.32 -2.44 -21.49
C TYR A 13 14.82 -2.73 -21.63
N PHE A 14 13.99 -1.77 -21.26
CA PHE A 14 12.53 -1.85 -21.30
C PHE A 14 11.91 -0.46 -21.25
N ARG A 15 10.61 -0.37 -21.55
CA ARG A 15 9.86 0.86 -21.33
C ARG A 15 9.70 1.09 -19.84
N ILE A 16 10.02 2.28 -19.38
CA ILE A 16 9.66 2.72 -18.01
C ILE A 16 8.42 3.59 -18.08
N GLY A 17 7.40 3.27 -17.28
CA GLY A 17 6.10 3.90 -17.33
C GLY A 17 5.59 4.34 -15.97
N THR A 18 4.48 5.10 -15.96
CA THR A 18 3.76 5.49 -14.76
C THR A 18 2.25 5.41 -14.96
N ALA A 19 1.50 5.03 -13.92
CA ALA A 19 0.05 5.17 -13.92
C ALA A 19 -0.33 6.62 -13.62
N VAL A 20 -1.36 7.13 -14.30
CA VAL A 20 -1.82 8.51 -14.19
C VAL A 20 -3.34 8.60 -14.31
N GLU A 21 -3.92 9.65 -13.77
CA GLU A 21 -5.35 9.89 -13.72
C GLU A 21 -5.77 11.24 -14.30
N ARG A 22 -7.00 11.30 -14.76
CA ARG A 22 -7.72 12.52 -15.15
C ARG A 22 -9.19 12.49 -14.71
N ILE A 23 -9.50 12.00 -13.52
CA ILE A 23 -10.86 12.00 -13.01
C ILE A 23 -11.21 13.42 -12.53
N HIS A 24 -12.28 14.01 -13.04
CA HIS A 24 -12.82 15.28 -12.57
C HIS A 24 -13.55 15.12 -11.23
N ASP A 25 -12.82 14.68 -10.21
CA ASP A 25 -13.25 14.79 -8.84
C ASP A 25 -12.38 15.84 -8.14
N ARG A 26 -13.03 16.73 -7.39
CA ARG A 26 -12.35 17.75 -6.58
C ARG A 26 -11.47 17.16 -5.47
N PHE A 27 -11.49 15.85 -5.29
CA PHE A 27 -10.72 15.10 -4.31
C PHE A 27 -9.50 14.37 -4.93
N THR A 28 -9.33 14.39 -6.25
CA THR A 28 -8.22 13.73 -6.94
C THR A 28 -7.24 14.75 -7.49
N ASN A 29 -5.96 14.47 -7.29
CA ASN A 29 -4.86 15.25 -7.89
C ASN A 29 -4.63 14.74 -9.32
N ASN A 30 -5.42 15.19 -10.30
CA ASN A 30 -5.21 14.84 -11.69
C ASN A 30 -3.77 15.09 -12.12
N GLU A 31 -3.12 14.09 -12.75
CA GLU A 31 -1.83 14.26 -13.39
C GLU A 31 -2.01 14.92 -14.75
N ILE A 32 -2.93 14.40 -15.56
CA ILE A 32 -3.22 14.95 -16.88
C ILE A 32 -4.20 16.12 -16.76
N GLY A 33 -3.75 17.29 -17.13
CA GLY A 33 -4.40 18.58 -16.92
C GLY A 33 -3.66 19.47 -15.91
N ASN A 34 -2.59 18.96 -15.28
CA ASN A 34 -1.64 19.74 -14.48
C ASN A 34 -0.33 19.92 -15.26
N PRO A 35 0.04 21.13 -15.69
CA PRO A 35 1.19 21.37 -16.56
C PRO A 35 2.53 20.89 -15.96
N ASP A 36 2.74 21.01 -14.67
CA ASP A 36 3.98 20.61 -14.01
C ASP A 36 4.11 19.08 -13.96
N LYS A 37 3.01 18.38 -13.63
CA LYS A 37 2.96 16.92 -13.67
C LYS A 37 3.09 16.37 -15.09
N GLU A 38 2.42 16.99 -16.08
CA GLU A 38 2.57 16.65 -17.50
C GLU A 38 4.02 16.79 -17.96
N ALA A 39 4.69 17.89 -17.61
CA ALA A 39 6.10 18.10 -17.94
C ALA A 39 7.00 17.03 -17.31
N LEU A 40 6.72 16.61 -16.07
CA LEU A 40 7.45 15.53 -15.41
C LEU A 40 7.23 14.19 -16.11
N ILE A 41 6.00 13.85 -16.49
CA ILE A 41 5.67 12.61 -17.22
C ILE A 41 6.41 12.57 -18.56
N ILE A 42 6.34 13.65 -19.33
CA ILE A 42 7.03 13.76 -20.63
C ILE A 42 8.54 13.60 -20.48
N LYS A 43 9.10 14.16 -19.41
CA LYS A 43 10.54 14.13 -19.15
C LYS A 43 11.02 12.73 -18.76
N GLU A 44 10.32 12.06 -17.87
CA GLU A 44 10.84 10.90 -17.14
C GLU A 44 10.37 9.54 -17.71
N PHE A 45 9.20 9.48 -18.36
CA PHE A 45 8.58 8.21 -18.72
C PHE A 45 8.43 8.03 -20.24
N SER A 46 8.61 6.80 -20.71
CA SER A 46 8.40 6.40 -22.11
C SER A 46 7.01 5.79 -22.34
N SER A 47 6.30 5.43 -21.27
CA SER A 47 4.93 4.93 -21.32
C SER A 47 4.09 5.39 -20.15
N MET A 48 2.76 5.25 -20.28
CA MET A 48 1.80 5.54 -19.24
C MET A 48 0.63 4.54 -19.26
N THR A 49 -0.06 4.43 -18.14
CA THR A 49 -1.31 3.67 -17.99
C THR A 49 -2.40 4.60 -17.45
N CYS A 50 -3.60 4.58 -18.05
CA CYS A 50 -4.77 5.25 -17.45
C CYS A 50 -5.21 4.44 -16.24
N ALA A 51 -5.01 4.95 -15.03
CA ALA A 51 -5.26 4.21 -13.80
C ALA A 51 -6.73 3.83 -13.63
N ASN A 52 -7.67 4.63 -14.16
CA ASN A 52 -9.10 4.40 -14.04
C ASN A 52 -9.89 4.55 -15.34
N GLU A 53 -9.59 5.52 -16.18
CA GLU A 53 -10.45 6.04 -17.23
C GLU A 53 -10.75 5.04 -18.37
N LEU A 54 -9.87 4.05 -18.58
CA LEU A 54 -10.07 2.97 -19.55
C LEU A 54 -10.74 1.72 -18.95
N LYS A 55 -11.05 1.69 -17.66
CA LYS A 55 -11.70 0.55 -17.02
C LYS A 55 -13.15 0.33 -17.52
N PRO A 56 -13.64 -0.92 -17.48
CA PRO A 56 -14.95 -1.28 -18.03
C PRO A 56 -16.13 -0.46 -17.51
N ALA A 57 -16.15 -0.12 -16.21
CA ALA A 57 -17.23 0.66 -15.61
C ALA A 57 -17.47 2.02 -16.29
N TYR A 58 -16.43 2.59 -16.89
CA TYR A 58 -16.49 3.92 -17.52
C TYR A 58 -16.67 3.86 -19.04
N ASN A 59 -16.55 2.67 -19.65
CA ASN A 59 -16.48 2.52 -21.10
C ASN A 59 -17.47 1.46 -21.66
N MET A 60 -18.10 0.63 -20.83
CA MET A 60 -19.18 -0.25 -21.25
C MET A 60 -20.44 0.57 -21.52
N GLY A 61 -20.83 0.66 -22.79
CA GLY A 61 -21.94 1.50 -23.25
C GLY A 61 -23.33 0.85 -23.07
N TRP A 62 -23.60 0.22 -21.93
CA TRP A 62 -24.87 -0.45 -21.63
C TRP A 62 -26.08 0.48 -21.73
N ASN A 63 -25.91 1.76 -21.51
CA ASN A 63 -26.95 2.79 -21.64
C ASN A 63 -26.90 3.56 -22.97
N SER A 64 -26.04 3.15 -23.89
CA SER A 64 -25.96 3.74 -25.23
C SER A 64 -27.18 3.41 -26.05
N PRO A 65 -27.62 4.30 -26.96
CA PRO A 65 -28.68 3.99 -27.93
C PRO A 65 -28.38 2.77 -28.82
N ASP A 66 -27.11 2.42 -28.98
CA ASP A 66 -26.67 1.28 -29.78
C ASP A 66 -26.70 -0.04 -29.03
N ALA A 67 -26.86 -0.01 -27.69
CA ALA A 67 -26.92 -1.22 -26.86
C ALA A 67 -28.18 -2.05 -27.19
N LYS A 68 -28.01 -3.38 -27.31
CA LYS A 68 -29.09 -4.35 -27.53
C LYS A 68 -28.89 -5.52 -26.57
N GLU A 69 -29.90 -6.38 -26.43
CA GLU A 69 -29.85 -7.51 -25.52
C GLU A 69 -28.57 -8.35 -25.66
N ASP A 70 -28.11 -8.58 -26.88
CA ASP A 70 -26.92 -9.35 -27.22
C ASP A 70 -25.77 -8.49 -27.81
N TYR A 71 -25.79 -7.17 -27.64
CA TYR A 71 -24.78 -6.25 -28.16
C TYR A 71 -24.45 -5.16 -27.14
N LEU A 72 -23.22 -5.16 -26.62
CA LEU A 72 -22.68 -4.19 -25.70
C LEU A 72 -21.60 -3.36 -26.39
N PRO A 73 -21.83 -2.10 -26.76
CA PRO A 73 -20.83 -1.26 -27.42
C PRO A 73 -19.80 -0.72 -26.41
N PHE A 74 -18.58 -0.48 -26.92
CA PHE A 74 -17.62 0.39 -26.24
C PHE A 74 -17.96 1.85 -26.48
N VAL A 75 -17.98 2.65 -25.42
CA VAL A 75 -18.17 4.10 -25.46
C VAL A 75 -17.03 4.74 -24.69
N ILE A 76 -16.14 5.45 -25.40
CA ILE A 76 -14.96 6.04 -24.79
C ILE A 76 -15.31 7.06 -23.70
N ASN A 77 -14.71 6.94 -22.55
CA ASN A 77 -14.74 7.97 -21.51
C ASN A 77 -14.04 9.23 -22.02
N PRO A 78 -14.64 10.43 -21.92
CA PRO A 78 -14.04 11.68 -22.40
C PRO A 78 -12.66 11.96 -21.80
N ASN A 79 -12.41 11.64 -20.54
CA ASN A 79 -11.11 11.81 -19.90
C ASN A 79 -10.07 10.83 -20.46
N ALA A 80 -10.45 9.56 -20.70
CA ALA A 80 -9.60 8.59 -21.36
C ALA A 80 -9.15 9.10 -22.75
N LYS A 81 -10.08 9.69 -23.51
CA LYS A 81 -9.75 10.28 -24.82
C LYS A 81 -8.69 11.39 -24.69
N VAL A 82 -8.84 12.30 -23.72
CA VAL A 82 -7.85 13.38 -23.49
C VAL A 82 -6.49 12.78 -23.14
N MET A 83 -6.44 11.74 -22.31
CA MET A 83 -5.19 11.06 -21.92
C MET A 83 -4.53 10.36 -23.11
N LEU A 84 -5.29 9.69 -23.97
CA LEU A 84 -4.79 9.07 -25.20
C LEU A 84 -4.26 10.12 -26.19
N ASP A 85 -4.95 11.26 -26.34
CA ASP A 85 -4.50 12.36 -27.18
C ASP A 85 -3.22 12.99 -26.64
N PHE A 86 -3.10 13.17 -25.32
CA PHE A 86 -1.89 13.63 -24.66
C PHE A 86 -0.69 12.69 -24.94
N ALA A 87 -0.89 11.38 -24.73
CA ALA A 87 0.15 10.38 -24.95
C ALA A 87 0.62 10.39 -26.43
N ARG A 88 -0.34 10.40 -27.37
CA ARG A 88 -0.04 10.46 -28.80
C ARG A 88 0.73 11.72 -29.20
N ALA A 89 0.31 12.88 -28.71
CA ALA A 89 0.93 14.16 -29.01
C ALA A 89 2.38 14.25 -28.52
N ASN A 90 2.71 13.55 -27.42
CA ASN A 90 4.02 13.57 -26.79
C ASN A 90 4.88 12.32 -27.10
N GLY A 91 4.41 11.41 -27.97
CA GLY A 91 5.15 10.19 -28.32
C GLY A 91 5.26 9.18 -27.16
N ILE A 92 4.41 9.29 -26.14
CA ILE A 92 4.35 8.38 -24.99
C ILE A 92 3.50 7.18 -25.39
N LYS A 93 3.97 5.98 -25.08
CA LYS A 93 3.19 4.75 -25.30
C LYS A 93 2.18 4.53 -24.18
N VAL A 94 1.07 3.85 -24.48
CA VAL A 94 0.00 3.58 -23.51
C VAL A 94 -0.16 2.08 -23.33
N ARG A 95 -0.24 1.62 -22.07
CA ARG A 95 -0.76 0.34 -21.70
C ARG A 95 -2.26 0.48 -21.52
N GLY A 96 -3.06 -0.26 -22.30
CA GLY A 96 -4.51 -0.33 -22.17
C GLY A 96 -4.87 -1.13 -20.94
N HIS A 97 -5.57 -0.55 -19.99
CA HIS A 97 -5.97 -1.19 -18.74
C HIS A 97 -7.44 -0.85 -18.47
N VAL A 98 -8.36 -1.76 -18.60
CA VAL A 98 -8.37 -3.19 -18.84
C VAL A 98 -9.63 -3.57 -19.63
N MET A 99 -9.63 -4.68 -20.40
CA MET A 99 -10.84 -5.12 -21.12
C MET A 99 -11.80 -5.87 -20.20
N VAL A 100 -11.32 -6.82 -19.39
CA VAL A 100 -12.12 -7.69 -18.51
C VAL A 100 -11.56 -7.69 -17.10
N TRP A 101 -12.35 -7.23 -16.14
CA TRP A 101 -12.00 -7.19 -14.73
C TRP A 101 -13.24 -7.41 -13.86
N HIS A 102 -13.08 -8.03 -12.69
CA HIS A 102 -14.17 -8.27 -11.74
C HIS A 102 -14.62 -7.01 -11.00
N SER A 103 -13.72 -6.04 -10.83
CA SER A 103 -13.94 -4.76 -10.18
C SER A 103 -14.11 -3.64 -11.21
N GLN A 104 -14.64 -2.49 -10.81
CA GLN A 104 -14.89 -1.33 -11.67
C GLN A 104 -15.42 -1.75 -13.06
N CYS A 105 -16.43 -2.64 -13.06
CA CYS A 105 -17.15 -3.16 -14.23
C CYS A 105 -18.63 -2.82 -14.10
N ALA A 106 -19.28 -2.42 -15.18
CA ALA A 106 -20.70 -2.11 -15.17
C ALA A 106 -21.52 -3.38 -14.87
N GLN A 107 -22.19 -3.43 -13.73
CA GLN A 107 -22.99 -4.58 -13.31
C GLN A 107 -24.18 -4.83 -14.25
N GLU A 108 -24.71 -3.78 -14.83
CA GLU A 108 -25.78 -3.80 -15.83
C GLU A 108 -25.45 -4.73 -17.02
N ALA A 109 -24.16 -4.80 -17.38
CA ALA A 109 -23.68 -5.63 -18.49
C ALA A 109 -24.01 -7.12 -18.33
N PHE A 110 -24.25 -7.61 -17.12
CA PHE A 110 -24.58 -9.02 -16.84
C PHE A 110 -26.08 -9.29 -16.78
N CYS A 111 -26.93 -8.25 -16.84
CA CYS A 111 -28.36 -8.33 -16.55
C CYS A 111 -29.20 -8.27 -17.82
N LYS A 112 -30.33 -9.02 -17.83
CA LYS A 112 -31.36 -8.95 -18.87
C LYS A 112 -31.86 -7.53 -19.03
N GLY A 113 -31.93 -7.05 -20.27
CA GLY A 113 -32.33 -5.68 -20.58
C GLY A 113 -31.47 -4.61 -19.91
N TYR A 114 -30.27 -4.96 -19.42
CA TYR A 114 -29.39 -4.08 -18.64
C TYR A 114 -30.03 -3.56 -17.35
N GLN A 115 -30.93 -4.34 -16.76
CA GLN A 115 -31.65 -3.98 -15.52
C GLN A 115 -31.13 -4.81 -14.36
N PRO A 116 -30.26 -4.24 -13.48
CA PRO A 116 -29.73 -4.97 -12.34
C PRO A 116 -30.81 -5.21 -11.28
N VAL A 117 -30.80 -6.41 -10.72
CA VAL A 117 -31.52 -6.77 -9.51
C VAL A 117 -30.48 -7.14 -8.48
N THR A 118 -30.47 -6.48 -7.32
CA THR A 118 -29.51 -6.73 -6.26
C THR A 118 -30.14 -7.55 -5.14
N ILE A 119 -29.30 -8.32 -4.45
CA ILE A 119 -29.68 -8.97 -3.19
C ILE A 119 -29.60 -7.89 -2.10
N PRO A 120 -30.73 -7.53 -1.46
CA PRO A 120 -30.75 -6.45 -0.49
C PRO A 120 -29.86 -6.76 0.71
N THR A 121 -29.05 -5.80 1.12
CA THR A 121 -28.32 -5.87 2.38
C THR A 121 -29.30 -5.76 3.55
N ASP A 122 -29.02 -6.50 4.61
CA ASP A 122 -29.80 -6.46 5.86
C ASP A 122 -30.01 -5.01 6.32
N PRO A 123 -31.28 -4.56 6.52
CA PRO A 123 -31.59 -3.21 6.94
C PRO A 123 -30.88 -2.76 8.22
N GLU A 124 -30.63 -3.66 9.16
CA GLU A 124 -29.91 -3.32 10.40
C GLU A 124 -28.43 -3.02 10.12
N LYS A 125 -27.79 -3.80 9.25
CA LYS A 125 -26.42 -3.51 8.80
C LYS A 125 -26.33 -2.20 8.00
N LEU A 126 -27.35 -1.87 7.22
CA LEU A 126 -27.41 -0.59 6.50
C LEU A 126 -27.55 0.61 7.44
N LYS A 127 -28.22 0.44 8.59
CA LYS A 127 -28.26 1.48 9.63
C LYS A 127 -26.88 1.73 10.23
N GLU A 128 -26.11 0.67 10.47
CA GLU A 128 -24.75 0.75 10.99
C GLU A 128 -23.77 1.32 9.95
N ASN A 129 -23.89 0.91 8.69
CA ASN A 129 -23.04 1.36 7.59
C ASN A 129 -23.83 1.51 6.27
N PRO A 130 -24.37 2.71 5.97
CA PRO A 130 -25.12 2.96 4.74
C PRO A 130 -24.35 2.69 3.44
N ARG A 131 -23.00 2.69 3.51
CA ARG A 131 -22.16 2.41 2.33
C ARG A 131 -22.26 0.96 1.86
N LEU A 132 -22.72 0.04 2.70
CA LEU A 132 -22.91 -1.37 2.30
C LEU A 132 -23.89 -1.51 1.12
N LYS A 133 -24.79 -0.53 0.93
CA LYS A 133 -25.69 -0.50 -0.24
C LYS A 133 -24.93 -0.44 -1.57
N PHE A 134 -23.76 0.21 -1.62
CA PHE A 134 -22.93 0.27 -2.83
C PHE A 134 -22.22 -1.03 -3.16
N PHE A 135 -22.22 -1.99 -2.21
CA PHE A 135 -21.60 -3.29 -2.36
C PHE A 135 -22.61 -4.44 -2.48
N GLU A 136 -23.89 -4.12 -2.69
CA GLU A 136 -24.92 -5.14 -2.93
C GLU A 136 -24.57 -5.96 -4.17
N ARG A 137 -24.63 -7.28 -4.02
CA ARG A 137 -24.36 -8.21 -5.11
C ARG A 137 -25.60 -8.33 -6.01
N LEU A 138 -25.35 -8.60 -7.29
CA LEU A 138 -26.44 -8.95 -8.21
C LEU A 138 -27.11 -10.27 -7.80
N ASP A 139 -28.44 -10.30 -7.90
CA ASP A 139 -29.20 -11.53 -7.81
C ASP A 139 -29.07 -12.28 -9.15
N PRO A 140 -28.66 -13.57 -9.13
CA PRO A 140 -28.56 -14.35 -10.37
C PRO A 140 -29.82 -14.42 -11.21
N VAL A 141 -30.99 -14.09 -10.65
CA VAL A 141 -32.27 -14.03 -11.38
C VAL A 141 -32.24 -13.02 -12.53
N CYS A 142 -31.44 -11.96 -12.42
CA CYS A 142 -31.30 -10.95 -13.47
C CYS A 142 -30.28 -11.35 -14.55
N PHE A 143 -29.45 -12.37 -14.34
CA PHE A 143 -28.39 -12.70 -15.29
C PHE A 143 -28.94 -13.10 -16.65
N VAL A 144 -28.26 -12.64 -17.69
CA VAL A 144 -28.45 -13.17 -19.05
C VAL A 144 -27.91 -14.59 -19.12
N ASP A 145 -28.28 -15.32 -20.16
CA ASP A 145 -27.66 -16.61 -20.43
C ASP A 145 -26.22 -16.46 -20.96
N ARG A 146 -25.46 -17.55 -20.92
CA ARG A 146 -24.06 -17.61 -21.36
C ARG A 146 -23.88 -17.13 -22.80
N GLU A 147 -24.77 -17.55 -23.73
CA GLU A 147 -24.64 -17.20 -25.15
C GLU A 147 -24.78 -15.69 -25.36
N THR A 148 -25.74 -15.08 -24.70
CA THR A 148 -25.95 -13.63 -24.70
C THR A 148 -24.75 -12.89 -24.11
N MET A 149 -24.17 -13.40 -23.00
CA MET A 149 -23.02 -12.77 -22.38
C MET A 149 -21.77 -12.87 -23.25
N LEU A 150 -21.56 -13.99 -23.94
CA LEU A 150 -20.44 -14.15 -24.88
C LEU A 150 -20.56 -13.16 -26.05
N LYS A 151 -21.76 -12.95 -26.61
CA LYS A 151 -22.00 -11.92 -27.65
C LYS A 151 -21.75 -10.49 -27.14
N ARG A 152 -22.15 -10.22 -25.90
CA ARG A 152 -21.84 -8.90 -25.26
C ARG A 152 -20.35 -8.72 -25.09
N LEU A 153 -19.62 -9.72 -24.61
CA LEU A 153 -18.17 -9.66 -24.45
C LEU A 153 -17.48 -9.46 -25.80
N GLU A 154 -17.86 -10.24 -26.82
CA GLU A 154 -17.35 -10.13 -28.18
C GLU A 154 -17.58 -8.71 -28.74
N SER A 155 -18.81 -8.22 -28.71
CA SER A 155 -19.15 -6.90 -29.25
C SER A 155 -18.45 -5.77 -28.51
N TYR A 156 -18.30 -5.86 -27.20
CA TYR A 156 -17.55 -4.89 -26.41
C TYR A 156 -16.07 -4.84 -26.80
N ILE A 157 -15.40 -5.98 -26.83
CA ILE A 157 -13.98 -6.07 -27.20
C ILE A 157 -13.77 -5.61 -28.64
N HIS A 158 -14.58 -6.08 -29.59
CA HIS A 158 -14.48 -5.68 -30.97
C HIS A 158 -14.68 -4.19 -31.19
N SER A 159 -15.70 -3.57 -30.57
CA SER A 159 -15.94 -2.13 -30.70
C SER A 159 -14.87 -1.28 -30.00
N LEU A 160 -14.28 -1.77 -28.89
CA LEU A 160 -13.13 -1.13 -28.25
C LEU A 160 -11.91 -1.12 -29.19
N VAL A 161 -11.53 -2.26 -29.71
CA VAL A 161 -10.36 -2.40 -30.58
C VAL A 161 -10.58 -1.60 -31.87
N GLU A 162 -11.78 -1.71 -32.50
CA GLU A 162 -12.12 -0.90 -33.67
C GLU A 162 -11.96 0.60 -33.39
N TYR A 163 -12.49 1.08 -32.27
CA TYR A 163 -12.37 2.48 -31.87
C TYR A 163 -10.89 2.93 -31.85
N MET A 164 -10.02 2.12 -31.23
CA MET A 164 -8.59 2.47 -31.12
C MET A 164 -7.90 2.57 -32.48
N TYR A 165 -8.21 1.67 -33.39
CA TYR A 165 -7.68 1.74 -34.76
C TYR A 165 -8.27 2.90 -35.57
N ARG A 166 -9.60 3.07 -35.50
CA ARG A 166 -10.30 4.12 -36.22
C ARG A 166 -9.85 5.52 -35.79
N GLU A 167 -9.67 5.76 -34.51
CA GLU A 167 -9.26 7.07 -33.97
C GLU A 167 -7.74 7.35 -34.04
N GLY A 168 -6.94 6.37 -34.45
CA GLY A 168 -5.51 6.58 -34.66
C GLY A 168 -4.62 6.28 -33.46
N TYR A 169 -5.09 5.44 -32.53
CA TYR A 169 -4.34 5.09 -31.31
C TYR A 169 -3.53 3.80 -31.42
N ALA A 170 -3.65 3.01 -32.50
CA ALA A 170 -3.01 1.71 -32.60
C ALA A 170 -1.47 1.76 -32.43
N THR A 171 -0.82 2.83 -32.90
CA THR A 171 0.63 3.02 -32.68
C THR A 171 0.99 3.63 -31.34
N THR A 172 0.00 4.16 -30.62
CA THR A 172 0.16 4.70 -29.27
C THR A 172 0.03 3.61 -28.22
N ILE A 173 -0.94 2.69 -28.41
CA ILE A 173 -1.18 1.59 -27.47
C ILE A 173 -0.26 0.43 -27.81
N TYR A 174 0.64 0.07 -26.87
CA TYR A 174 1.62 -1.02 -27.09
C TYR A 174 1.19 -2.36 -26.50
N ALA A 175 0.33 -2.35 -25.49
CA ALA A 175 -0.17 -3.54 -24.82
C ALA A 175 -1.60 -3.32 -24.30
N TRP A 176 -2.37 -4.39 -24.12
CA TRP A 176 -3.66 -4.42 -23.45
C TRP A 176 -3.71 -5.50 -22.39
N ASP A 177 -4.14 -5.17 -21.19
CA ASP A 177 -4.59 -6.13 -20.21
C ASP A 177 -5.96 -6.67 -20.65
N VAL A 178 -5.96 -7.86 -21.23
CA VAL A 178 -7.19 -8.49 -21.71
C VAL A 178 -8.03 -8.97 -20.53
N VAL A 179 -7.38 -9.66 -19.58
CA VAL A 179 -8.01 -10.12 -18.34
C VAL A 179 -7.13 -9.71 -17.16
N ASN A 180 -7.76 -9.12 -16.16
CA ASN A 180 -7.12 -8.69 -14.92
C ASN A 180 -7.69 -9.44 -13.71
N GLU A 181 -6.81 -9.93 -12.82
CA GLU A 181 -7.13 -10.48 -11.50
C GLU A 181 -8.21 -11.57 -11.50
N ALA A 182 -8.09 -12.50 -12.44
CA ALA A 182 -9.06 -13.60 -12.55
C ALA A 182 -8.90 -14.68 -11.46
N ILE A 183 -7.74 -14.74 -10.79
CA ILE A 183 -7.46 -15.76 -9.78
C ILE A 183 -7.71 -15.19 -8.38
N GLU A 184 -8.50 -15.94 -7.55
CA GLU A 184 -8.73 -15.65 -6.14
C GLU A 184 -8.92 -16.95 -5.37
N LEU A 185 -7.85 -17.42 -4.74
CA LEU A 185 -7.85 -18.70 -4.04
C LEU A 185 -8.78 -18.72 -2.81
N ALA A 186 -9.03 -17.54 -2.22
CA ALA A 186 -9.95 -17.41 -1.08
C ALA A 186 -11.42 -17.71 -1.44
N ASP A 187 -11.80 -17.56 -2.71
CA ASP A 187 -13.16 -17.88 -3.18
C ASP A 187 -13.43 -19.39 -3.25
N LYS A 188 -12.38 -20.22 -3.14
CA LYS A 188 -12.46 -21.69 -3.09
C LYS A 188 -13.23 -22.32 -4.25
N THR A 189 -13.21 -21.71 -5.44
CA THR A 189 -13.72 -22.34 -6.65
C THR A 189 -12.83 -23.53 -7.02
N GLU A 190 -13.37 -24.50 -7.78
CA GLU A 190 -12.64 -25.71 -8.16
C GLU A 190 -11.38 -25.41 -8.96
N THR A 191 -11.36 -24.29 -9.65
CA THR A 191 -10.30 -23.86 -10.56
C THR A 191 -9.37 -22.80 -10.00
N GLY A 192 -9.64 -22.29 -8.80
CA GLY A 192 -8.97 -21.13 -8.22
C GLY A 192 -9.36 -19.80 -8.85
N LEU A 193 -10.29 -19.80 -9.82
CA LEU A 193 -10.84 -18.59 -10.41
C LEU A 193 -11.67 -17.80 -9.39
N ARG A 194 -11.58 -16.49 -9.47
CA ARG A 194 -12.45 -15.59 -8.71
C ARG A 194 -13.93 -15.83 -9.06
N ASN A 195 -14.79 -15.90 -8.04
CA ASN A 195 -16.24 -16.00 -8.21
C ASN A 195 -16.86 -14.67 -8.69
N SER A 196 -16.32 -14.13 -9.79
CA SER A 196 -16.76 -12.90 -10.44
C SER A 196 -18.04 -13.12 -11.25
N TYR A 197 -18.73 -12.04 -11.67
CA TYR A 197 -19.87 -12.15 -12.57
C TYR A 197 -19.50 -12.75 -13.94
N TRP A 198 -18.26 -12.55 -14.41
CA TRP A 198 -17.73 -13.22 -15.59
C TRP A 198 -17.74 -14.73 -15.44
N TYR A 199 -17.23 -15.23 -14.30
CA TYR A 199 -17.24 -16.64 -13.98
C TYR A 199 -18.67 -17.20 -13.80
N GLN A 200 -19.53 -16.46 -13.08
CA GLN A 200 -20.89 -16.91 -12.80
C GLN A 200 -21.77 -17.00 -14.04
N VAL A 201 -21.59 -16.12 -15.02
CA VAL A 201 -22.45 -16.05 -16.22
C VAL A 201 -21.86 -16.80 -17.41
N ILE A 202 -20.55 -16.71 -17.62
CA ILE A 202 -19.88 -17.39 -18.74
C ILE A 202 -19.38 -18.79 -18.33
N GLY A 203 -18.75 -18.93 -17.17
CA GLY A 203 -18.13 -20.16 -16.73
C GLY A 203 -16.62 -20.02 -16.59
N ASP A 204 -15.95 -21.15 -16.39
CA ASP A 204 -14.51 -21.23 -16.10
C ASP A 204 -13.61 -21.00 -17.32
N ASP A 205 -14.18 -20.83 -18.50
CA ASP A 205 -13.49 -20.55 -19.76
C ASP A 205 -13.61 -19.08 -20.22
N PHE A 206 -14.11 -18.18 -19.38
CA PHE A 206 -14.27 -16.77 -19.76
C PHE A 206 -12.94 -16.09 -20.14
N ILE A 207 -11.80 -16.53 -19.54
CA ILE A 207 -10.46 -16.04 -19.89
C ILE A 207 -10.14 -16.39 -21.34
N TYR A 208 -10.40 -17.63 -21.75
CA TYR A 208 -10.19 -18.07 -23.14
C TYR A 208 -10.98 -17.21 -24.12
N TRP A 209 -12.27 -16.99 -23.88
CA TRP A 209 -13.13 -16.21 -24.79
C TRP A 209 -12.70 -14.74 -24.84
N ALA A 210 -12.30 -14.15 -23.74
CA ALA A 210 -11.79 -12.79 -23.74
C ALA A 210 -10.54 -12.65 -24.63
N PHE A 211 -9.57 -13.57 -24.49
CA PHE A 211 -8.37 -13.58 -25.33
C PHE A 211 -8.68 -13.92 -26.78
N ARG A 212 -9.61 -14.83 -27.04
CA ARG A 212 -10.03 -15.19 -28.39
C ARG A 212 -10.60 -13.98 -29.11
N TYR A 213 -11.57 -13.31 -28.53
CA TYR A 213 -12.19 -12.11 -29.11
C TYR A 213 -11.20 -10.95 -29.25
N ALA A 214 -10.28 -10.78 -28.30
CA ALA A 214 -9.25 -9.76 -28.41
C ALA A 214 -8.30 -10.03 -29.60
N ASN A 215 -7.85 -11.28 -29.78
CA ASN A 215 -7.00 -11.66 -30.92
C ASN A 215 -7.75 -11.49 -32.25
N ASP A 216 -8.99 -11.95 -32.33
CA ASP A 216 -9.80 -11.84 -33.55
C ASP A 216 -10.07 -10.37 -33.91
N ALA A 217 -10.35 -9.52 -32.92
CA ALA A 217 -10.53 -8.10 -33.11
C ALA A 217 -9.22 -7.40 -33.57
N VAL A 218 -8.10 -7.69 -32.92
CA VAL A 218 -6.80 -7.11 -33.29
C VAL A 218 -6.41 -7.52 -34.70
N ALA A 219 -6.55 -8.84 -35.05
CA ALA A 219 -6.26 -9.31 -36.40
C ALA A 219 -7.14 -8.64 -37.47
N LYS A 220 -8.45 -8.55 -37.22
CA LYS A 220 -9.42 -7.93 -38.11
C LYS A 220 -9.12 -6.45 -38.35
N TYR A 221 -8.97 -5.68 -37.28
CA TYR A 221 -8.90 -4.23 -37.39
C TYR A 221 -7.50 -3.72 -37.73
N SER A 222 -6.44 -4.47 -37.40
CA SER A 222 -5.10 -4.14 -37.91
C SER A 222 -5.04 -4.24 -39.45
N ALA A 223 -5.61 -5.30 -40.03
CA ALA A 223 -5.72 -5.42 -41.49
C ALA A 223 -6.66 -4.35 -42.10
N GLN A 224 -7.85 -4.15 -41.53
CA GLN A 224 -8.84 -3.19 -42.02
C GLN A 224 -8.30 -1.76 -42.05
N TYR A 225 -7.50 -1.38 -41.06
CA TYR A 225 -6.95 0.00 -40.97
C TYR A 225 -5.47 0.11 -41.32
N ALA A 226 -4.85 -0.92 -41.88
CA ALA A 226 -3.43 -0.99 -42.22
C ALA A 226 -2.96 0.24 -43.01
N VAL A 227 -3.69 0.62 -44.10
CA VAL A 227 -3.36 1.77 -44.96
C VAL A 227 -3.33 3.07 -44.14
N LYS A 228 -4.19 3.26 -43.16
CA LYS A 228 -4.18 4.45 -42.29
C LYS A 228 -2.87 4.59 -41.51
N TYR A 229 -2.24 3.47 -41.18
CA TYR A 229 -0.96 3.45 -40.46
C TYR A 229 0.25 3.26 -41.35
N GLY A 230 0.06 3.29 -42.69
CA GLY A 230 1.15 3.18 -43.68
C GLY A 230 1.78 1.79 -43.70
N VAL A 231 1.04 0.74 -43.34
CA VAL A 231 1.51 -0.65 -43.42
C VAL A 231 0.72 -1.43 -44.45
N ALA A 232 1.33 -2.49 -45.00
CA ALA A 232 0.65 -3.37 -45.95
C ALA A 232 -0.30 -4.31 -45.18
N ASP A 233 -1.51 -4.51 -45.69
CA ASP A 233 -2.56 -5.30 -45.06
C ASP A 233 -2.37 -6.83 -45.25
N ASP A 234 -1.51 -7.22 -46.20
CA ASP A 234 -1.12 -8.60 -46.48
C ASP A 234 0.26 -8.99 -45.89
N ASP A 235 0.97 -8.05 -45.27
CA ASP A 235 2.26 -8.30 -44.60
C ASP A 235 2.07 -8.51 -43.08
N ALA A 236 2.11 -9.75 -42.65
CA ALA A 236 1.95 -10.08 -41.23
C ALA A 236 3.00 -9.44 -40.29
N ALA A 237 4.22 -9.23 -40.77
CA ALA A 237 5.29 -8.58 -40.00
C ALA A 237 5.02 -7.07 -39.87
N ALA A 238 4.57 -6.42 -40.93
CA ALA A 238 4.17 -5.02 -40.93
C ALA A 238 2.95 -4.81 -40.01
N LEU A 239 1.93 -5.66 -40.09
CA LEU A 239 0.75 -5.59 -39.23
C LEU A 239 1.09 -5.72 -37.74
N ARG A 240 2.04 -6.55 -37.37
CA ARG A 240 2.50 -6.68 -35.97
C ARG A 240 3.02 -5.36 -35.38
N THR A 241 3.53 -4.45 -36.17
CA THR A 241 4.04 -3.15 -35.71
C THR A 241 2.94 -2.21 -35.20
N ILE A 242 1.68 -2.50 -35.54
CA ILE A 242 0.50 -1.75 -35.13
C ILE A 242 -0.44 -2.58 -34.23
N GLN A 243 -0.03 -3.78 -33.82
CA GLN A 243 -0.79 -4.65 -32.94
C GLN A 243 -0.27 -4.53 -31.49
N PRO A 244 -1.16 -4.35 -30.51
CA PRO A 244 -0.75 -4.36 -29.11
C PRO A 244 -0.45 -5.79 -28.64
N VAL A 245 0.42 -5.92 -27.63
CA VAL A 245 0.63 -7.18 -26.91
C VAL A 245 -0.61 -7.45 -26.03
N LEU A 246 -1.18 -8.64 -26.12
CA LEU A 246 -2.34 -9.04 -25.35
C LEU A 246 -1.89 -9.76 -24.07
N VAL A 247 -2.20 -9.22 -22.91
CA VAL A 247 -1.59 -9.57 -21.63
C VAL A 247 -2.64 -10.08 -20.65
N TYR A 248 -2.31 -11.13 -19.90
CA TYR A 248 -2.97 -11.49 -18.66
C TYR A 248 -2.27 -10.80 -17.49
N ASN A 249 -2.98 -10.12 -16.61
CA ASN A 249 -2.44 -9.31 -15.50
C ASN A 249 -3.01 -9.75 -14.15
N ASP A 250 -2.17 -9.88 -13.10
CA ASP A 250 -2.65 -10.27 -11.77
C ASP A 250 -1.70 -9.76 -10.67
N TYR A 251 -2.20 -9.72 -9.41
CA TYR A 251 -1.46 -9.33 -8.20
C TYR A 251 -1.09 -10.56 -7.37
N ASN A 252 -0.15 -10.40 -6.43
CA ASN A 252 0.42 -11.51 -5.66
C ASN A 252 0.91 -12.67 -6.55
N GLU A 253 1.17 -12.38 -7.78
CA GLU A 253 1.50 -13.27 -8.87
C GLU A 253 2.79 -14.06 -8.66
N TRP A 254 3.67 -13.53 -7.81
CA TRP A 254 4.93 -14.18 -7.45
C TRP A 254 4.75 -15.29 -6.39
N GLN A 255 3.65 -15.28 -5.64
CA GLN A 255 3.36 -16.29 -4.62
C GLN A 255 3.13 -17.68 -5.29
N PRO A 256 3.74 -18.77 -4.77
CA PRO A 256 3.74 -20.06 -5.44
C PRO A 256 2.36 -20.60 -5.84
N ASP A 257 1.41 -20.58 -4.92
CA ASP A 257 0.06 -21.11 -5.16
C ASP A 257 -0.73 -20.25 -6.16
N LYS A 258 -0.61 -18.93 -6.04
CA LYS A 258 -1.24 -17.98 -6.96
C LYS A 258 -0.68 -18.13 -8.38
N LYS A 259 0.64 -18.18 -8.52
CA LYS A 259 1.35 -18.42 -9.78
C LYS A 259 0.93 -19.74 -10.42
N ALA A 260 0.90 -20.82 -9.64
CA ALA A 260 0.46 -22.13 -10.14
C ALA A 260 -0.97 -22.08 -10.68
N ALA A 261 -1.89 -21.41 -9.98
CA ALA A 261 -3.27 -21.26 -10.41
C ALA A 261 -3.39 -20.39 -11.68
N ILE A 262 -2.63 -19.30 -11.80
CA ILE A 262 -2.56 -18.48 -13.03
C ILE A 262 -2.16 -19.36 -14.22
N LEU A 263 -1.02 -20.04 -14.13
CA LEU A 263 -0.50 -20.88 -15.21
C LEU A 263 -1.44 -22.05 -15.56
N ALA A 264 -2.08 -22.66 -14.54
CA ALA A 264 -3.04 -23.73 -14.76
C ALA A 264 -4.26 -23.25 -15.56
N ASN A 265 -4.79 -22.05 -15.25
CA ASN A 265 -5.95 -21.51 -15.98
C ASN A 265 -5.59 -21.05 -17.40
N LEU A 266 -4.40 -20.49 -17.62
CA LEU A 266 -3.93 -20.12 -18.96
C LEU A 266 -3.63 -21.33 -19.85
N ARG A 267 -3.32 -22.50 -19.25
CA ARG A 267 -3.11 -23.78 -19.94
C ARG A 267 -4.35 -24.67 -19.97
N ARG A 268 -5.47 -24.22 -19.40
CA ARG A 268 -6.70 -25.02 -19.34
C ARG A 268 -7.30 -25.19 -20.71
N GLU A 269 -7.56 -26.44 -21.07
CA GLU A 269 -8.33 -26.87 -22.24
C GLU A 269 -9.72 -27.34 -21.78
N GLY A 270 -10.70 -27.29 -22.65
CA GLY A 270 -12.06 -27.78 -22.35
C GLY A 270 -13.11 -27.08 -23.19
N HIS A 271 -14.37 -27.43 -22.96
CA HIS A 271 -15.53 -26.81 -23.64
C HIS A 271 -15.45 -26.81 -25.18
N GLY A 272 -14.63 -27.71 -25.77
CA GLY A 272 -14.46 -27.83 -27.23
C GLY A 272 -13.44 -26.89 -27.86
N HIS A 273 -12.60 -26.21 -27.04
CA HIS A 273 -11.51 -25.36 -27.50
C HIS A 273 -10.18 -25.71 -26.79
N GLY A 274 -9.05 -25.18 -27.30
CA GLY A 274 -7.74 -25.31 -26.70
C GLY A 274 -7.54 -24.33 -25.55
N SER A 275 -6.30 -24.16 -25.13
CA SER A 275 -5.96 -23.19 -24.06
C SER A 275 -5.46 -21.86 -24.61
N VAL A 276 -5.45 -20.82 -23.77
CA VAL A 276 -4.93 -19.49 -24.13
C VAL A 276 -3.47 -19.58 -24.59
N ILE A 277 -2.64 -20.34 -23.85
CA ILE A 277 -1.22 -20.56 -24.22
C ILE A 277 -1.12 -21.50 -25.41
N GLY A 278 -1.86 -22.61 -25.40
CA GLY A 278 -1.76 -23.65 -26.44
C GLY A 278 -2.15 -23.19 -27.85
N GLU A 279 -3.10 -22.23 -27.95
CA GLU A 279 -3.51 -21.62 -29.21
C GLU A 279 -2.70 -20.36 -29.57
N GLY A 280 -1.72 -19.98 -28.76
CA GLY A 280 -0.89 -18.79 -29.01
C GLY A 280 -1.66 -17.46 -28.89
N LEU A 281 -2.72 -17.43 -28.09
CA LEU A 281 -3.55 -16.24 -27.89
C LEU A 281 -2.91 -15.27 -26.87
N LEU A 282 -1.99 -15.77 -26.03
CA LEU A 282 -1.30 -14.98 -25.02
C LEU A 282 -0.08 -14.28 -25.63
N GLY A 283 -0.04 -12.97 -25.60
CA GLY A 283 1.11 -12.16 -25.98
C GLY A 283 2.08 -11.95 -24.83
N GLY A 284 1.58 -11.82 -23.60
CA GLY A 284 2.40 -11.59 -22.41
C GLY A 284 1.70 -11.88 -21.11
N ILE A 285 2.50 -11.94 -20.02
CA ILE A 285 2.02 -11.97 -18.64
C ILE A 285 2.44 -10.68 -17.95
N GLY A 286 1.49 -10.04 -17.30
CA GLY A 286 1.67 -8.87 -16.44
C GLY A 286 1.76 -9.30 -14.98
N MET A 287 2.87 -8.97 -14.37
CA MET A 287 3.10 -9.04 -12.92
C MET A 287 2.80 -7.66 -12.35
N GLN A 288 1.74 -7.53 -11.54
CA GLN A 288 1.39 -6.20 -11.01
C GLN A 288 2.54 -5.58 -10.22
N GLY A 289 3.18 -6.37 -9.36
CA GLY A 289 4.34 -5.87 -8.62
C GLY A 289 3.94 -4.94 -7.46
N HIS A 290 2.74 -5.13 -6.87
CA HIS A 290 2.39 -4.52 -5.59
C HIS A 290 3.14 -5.26 -4.49
N ILE A 291 4.30 -4.75 -4.14
CA ILE A 291 5.23 -5.38 -3.20
C ILE A 291 5.60 -4.45 -2.04
N SER A 292 6.33 -4.98 -1.08
CA SER A 292 6.83 -4.25 0.07
C SER A 292 8.35 -4.39 0.18
N ASP A 293 9.01 -3.43 0.81
CA ASP A 293 10.48 -3.41 0.98
C ASP A 293 11.03 -4.55 1.87
N ASN A 294 10.16 -5.40 2.41
CA ASN A 294 10.50 -6.61 3.15
C ASN A 294 10.18 -7.91 2.39
N ASN A 295 9.70 -7.83 1.14
CA ASN A 295 9.45 -9.02 0.35
C ASN A 295 10.76 -9.67 -0.14
N ASP A 296 10.73 -10.98 -0.36
CA ASP A 296 11.85 -11.71 -0.92
C ASP A 296 11.97 -11.45 -2.43
N ILE A 297 13.01 -10.70 -2.82
CA ILE A 297 13.29 -10.37 -4.22
C ILE A 297 13.57 -11.65 -5.04
N ASP A 298 14.25 -12.65 -4.46
CA ASP A 298 14.63 -13.85 -5.19
C ASP A 298 13.41 -14.71 -5.54
N GLU A 299 12.41 -14.80 -4.66
CA GLU A 299 11.13 -15.46 -4.97
C GLU A 299 10.37 -14.72 -6.07
N TYR A 300 10.36 -13.38 -6.06
CA TYR A 300 9.75 -12.59 -7.12
C TYR A 300 10.44 -12.83 -8.48
N ILE A 301 11.75 -12.79 -8.51
CA ILE A 301 12.56 -13.00 -9.72
C ILE A 301 12.41 -14.44 -10.25
N LYS A 302 12.33 -15.43 -9.36
CA LYS A 302 12.04 -16.81 -9.76
C LYS A 302 10.68 -16.91 -10.48
N ALA A 303 9.65 -16.23 -9.97
CA ALA A 303 8.35 -16.17 -10.67
C ALA A 303 8.47 -15.51 -12.05
N LEU A 304 9.26 -14.44 -12.17
CA LEU A 304 9.53 -13.76 -13.45
C LEU A 304 10.12 -14.72 -14.49
N TYR A 305 11.09 -15.58 -14.12
CA TYR A 305 11.65 -16.57 -15.04
C TYR A 305 10.61 -17.63 -15.44
N GLU A 306 9.81 -18.12 -14.50
CA GLU A 306 8.76 -19.11 -14.79
C GLU A 306 7.68 -18.55 -15.72
N TYR A 307 7.31 -17.28 -15.61
CA TYR A 307 6.40 -16.62 -16.54
C TYR A 307 7.02 -16.38 -17.91
N ALA A 308 8.31 -16.08 -17.95
CA ALA A 308 9.05 -15.95 -19.23
C ALA A 308 9.16 -17.25 -20.03
N GLU A 309 9.09 -18.41 -19.36
CA GLU A 309 8.97 -19.71 -20.04
C GLU A 309 7.56 -19.96 -20.61
N ALA A 310 6.53 -19.31 -20.03
CA ALA A 310 5.13 -19.54 -20.37
C ALA A 310 4.54 -18.54 -21.39
N ALA A 311 5.15 -17.37 -21.53
CA ALA A 311 4.64 -16.30 -22.39
C ALA A 311 5.76 -15.62 -23.22
N PRO A 312 5.43 -15.09 -24.40
CA PRO A 312 6.39 -14.38 -25.27
C PRO A 312 7.04 -13.15 -24.60
N GLU A 313 6.28 -12.44 -23.77
CA GLU A 313 6.75 -11.26 -23.04
C GLU A 313 6.30 -11.30 -21.58
N VAL A 314 7.09 -10.68 -20.71
CA VAL A 314 6.69 -10.40 -19.32
C VAL A 314 6.76 -8.89 -19.09
N HIS A 315 5.76 -8.37 -18.38
CA HIS A 315 5.68 -6.97 -18.00
C HIS A 315 5.55 -6.85 -16.48
N ILE A 316 6.20 -5.87 -15.87
CA ILE A 316 5.82 -5.41 -14.52
C ILE A 316 4.91 -4.22 -14.72
N THR A 317 3.68 -4.31 -14.22
CA THR A 317 2.59 -3.48 -14.72
C THR A 317 2.12 -2.40 -13.75
N GLU A 318 2.32 -2.61 -12.45
CA GLU A 318 1.73 -1.78 -11.40
C GLU A 318 2.67 -1.66 -10.20
N LEU A 319 3.99 -1.53 -10.47
CA LEU A 319 5.00 -1.54 -9.42
C LEU A 319 4.80 -0.41 -8.43
N ASP A 320 4.60 -0.77 -7.20
CA ASP A 320 4.76 0.08 -6.04
C ASP A 320 5.43 -0.72 -4.92
N VAL A 321 6.30 -0.07 -4.16
CA VAL A 321 7.01 -0.73 -3.07
C VAL A 321 6.58 -0.09 -1.76
N LYS A 322 5.62 -0.74 -1.08
CA LYS A 322 5.18 -0.29 0.24
C LYS A 322 6.39 -0.24 1.17
N CYS A 323 6.66 0.93 1.75
CA CYS A 323 7.67 1.06 2.78
C CYS A 323 7.13 0.50 4.10
N THR A 324 7.70 -0.60 4.57
CA THR A 324 7.37 -1.23 5.87
C THR A 324 8.40 -0.91 6.93
N CYS A 325 9.50 -0.28 6.55
CA CYS A 325 10.55 0.10 7.46
C CYS A 325 10.07 1.21 8.42
N THR A 326 10.19 0.94 9.72
CA THR A 326 9.84 1.90 10.78
C THR A 326 11.01 2.81 11.18
N ASN A 327 12.18 2.56 10.61
CA ASN A 327 13.36 3.36 10.85
C ASN A 327 13.15 4.78 10.29
N ILE A 328 13.72 5.78 10.97
CA ILE A 328 13.70 7.18 10.53
C ILE A 328 14.32 7.38 9.13
N ASN A 329 15.21 6.48 8.72
CA ASN A 329 15.81 6.43 7.39
C ASN A 329 15.02 5.53 6.41
N ARG A 330 13.73 5.35 6.62
CA ARG A 330 12.86 4.46 5.83
C ARG A 330 12.98 4.69 4.31
N GLU A 331 13.11 5.94 3.87
CA GLU A 331 13.28 6.27 2.44
C GLU A 331 14.59 5.69 1.89
N TYR A 332 15.66 5.69 2.68
CA TYR A 332 16.92 5.05 2.31
C TYR A 332 16.76 3.54 2.16
N TYR A 333 16.13 2.85 3.13
CA TYR A 333 15.95 1.39 3.05
C TYR A 333 15.02 0.99 1.92
N GLN A 334 13.97 1.76 1.66
CA GLN A 334 13.12 1.58 0.49
C GLN A 334 13.94 1.76 -0.80
N ALA A 335 14.82 2.75 -0.87
CA ALA A 335 15.70 2.97 -2.02
C ALA A 335 16.70 1.82 -2.22
N VAL A 336 17.25 1.26 -1.13
CA VAL A 336 18.11 0.06 -1.19
C VAL A 336 17.35 -1.11 -1.79
N PHE A 337 16.10 -1.33 -1.36
CA PHE A 337 15.25 -2.38 -1.94
C PHE A 337 14.99 -2.13 -3.44
N TYR A 338 14.58 -0.92 -3.81
CA TYR A 338 14.36 -0.56 -5.22
C TYR A 338 15.62 -0.80 -6.08
N LYS A 339 16.80 -0.41 -5.58
CA LYS A 339 18.06 -0.63 -6.30
C LYS A 339 18.30 -2.12 -6.53
N ALA A 340 18.25 -2.92 -5.46
CA ALA A 340 18.46 -4.36 -5.54
C ALA A 340 17.44 -5.04 -6.47
N PHE A 341 16.17 -4.66 -6.38
CA PHE A 341 15.11 -5.20 -7.24
C PHE A 341 15.38 -4.90 -8.73
N PHE A 342 15.70 -3.65 -9.08
CA PHE A 342 16.01 -3.28 -10.46
C PHE A 342 17.32 -3.91 -10.98
N GLU A 343 18.34 -4.06 -10.14
CA GLU A 343 19.56 -4.81 -10.51
C GLU A 343 19.24 -6.27 -10.88
N ARG A 344 18.32 -6.91 -10.14
CA ARG A 344 17.85 -8.28 -10.45
C ARG A 344 17.03 -8.34 -11.73
N LEU A 345 16.17 -7.33 -11.99
CA LEU A 345 15.43 -7.24 -13.28
C LEU A 345 16.38 -7.09 -14.47
N LEU A 346 17.41 -6.27 -14.33
CA LEU A 346 18.43 -6.08 -15.37
C LEU A 346 19.26 -7.35 -15.60
N ALA A 347 19.57 -8.10 -14.53
CA ALA A 347 20.22 -9.38 -14.62
C ALA A 347 19.36 -10.40 -15.38
N ALA A 348 18.07 -10.52 -15.00
CA ALA A 348 17.13 -11.41 -15.69
C ALA A 348 16.99 -11.06 -17.17
N LYS A 349 16.94 -9.76 -17.51
CA LYS A 349 16.94 -9.33 -18.90
C LYS A 349 18.21 -9.73 -19.64
N LYS A 350 19.37 -9.61 -19.02
CA LYS A 350 20.66 -10.04 -19.59
C LYS A 350 20.70 -11.57 -19.79
N ASP A 351 20.06 -12.32 -18.93
CA ASP A 351 19.94 -13.77 -19.02
C ASP A 351 18.91 -14.24 -20.08
N GLY A 352 18.25 -13.30 -20.76
CA GLY A 352 17.35 -13.58 -21.90
C GLY A 352 15.85 -13.50 -21.58
N VAL A 353 15.46 -13.12 -20.36
CA VAL A 353 14.05 -12.85 -20.06
C VAL A 353 13.54 -11.68 -20.92
N ASN A 354 12.47 -11.89 -21.66
CA ASN A 354 11.88 -10.83 -22.48
C ASN A 354 10.96 -9.91 -21.65
N LEU A 355 11.57 -9.22 -20.66
CA LEU A 355 10.93 -8.14 -19.90
C LEU A 355 10.93 -6.88 -20.78
N THR A 356 9.77 -6.39 -21.20
CA THR A 356 9.64 -5.30 -22.16
C THR A 356 9.11 -4.01 -21.59
N SER A 357 8.49 -4.04 -20.40
CA SER A 357 8.04 -2.83 -19.70
C SER A 357 8.02 -3.00 -18.17
N VAL A 358 8.28 -1.89 -17.48
CA VAL A 358 8.09 -1.73 -16.03
C VAL A 358 7.32 -0.43 -15.82
N THR A 359 6.14 -0.50 -15.19
CA THR A 359 5.27 0.64 -14.89
C THR A 359 5.16 0.83 -13.40
N VAL A 360 5.52 2.01 -12.90
CA VAL A 360 5.30 2.42 -11.51
C VAL A 360 3.84 2.86 -11.35
N TRP A 361 3.15 2.36 -10.31
CA TRP A 361 1.70 2.56 -10.17
C TRP A 361 1.34 3.87 -9.48
N GLY A 362 1.71 4.96 -10.11
CA GLY A 362 1.43 6.34 -9.72
C GLY A 362 2.60 7.27 -9.95
N LEU A 363 2.34 8.58 -9.98
CA LEU A 363 3.36 9.59 -10.19
C LEU A 363 3.98 10.04 -8.86
N THR A 364 3.14 10.40 -7.89
CA THR A 364 3.55 10.99 -6.60
C THR A 364 2.92 10.26 -5.42
N ASP A 365 3.62 10.18 -4.29
CA ASP A 365 3.18 9.45 -3.09
C ASP A 365 1.80 9.88 -2.57
N ASP A 366 1.47 11.17 -2.64
CA ASP A 366 0.18 11.69 -2.17
C ASP A 366 -1.01 11.27 -3.04
N ASN A 367 -0.74 10.77 -4.25
CA ASN A 367 -1.74 10.22 -5.16
C ASN A 367 -1.69 8.69 -5.28
N SER A 368 -0.85 8.01 -4.49
CA SER A 368 -0.84 6.55 -4.42
C SER A 368 -2.14 6.01 -3.80
N TRP A 369 -2.60 4.87 -4.31
CA TRP A 369 -3.70 4.13 -3.69
C TRP A 369 -3.30 3.53 -2.33
N ILE A 370 -1.99 3.27 -2.10
CA ILE A 370 -1.42 2.84 -0.81
C ILE A 370 -1.06 4.10 -0.01
N ARG A 371 -2.06 4.67 0.64
CA ARG A 371 -1.88 5.92 1.38
C ARG A 371 -0.96 5.73 2.59
N GLY A 372 -0.09 6.72 2.82
CA GLY A 372 0.82 6.75 3.96
C GLY A 372 2.05 5.83 3.86
N ALA A 373 2.13 5.00 2.82
CA ALA A 373 3.24 4.07 2.61
C ALA A 373 4.38 4.61 1.74
N ASP A 374 4.20 5.81 1.18
CA ASP A 374 5.17 6.51 0.30
C ASP A 374 5.83 5.58 -0.74
N PRO A 375 5.04 4.83 -1.56
CA PRO A 375 5.58 3.71 -2.33
C PRO A 375 6.24 4.08 -3.66
N LEU A 376 6.22 5.36 -4.06
CA LEU A 376 6.56 5.82 -5.40
C LEU A 376 7.92 6.53 -5.46
N LEU A 377 8.20 7.18 -6.62
CA LEU A 377 9.50 7.76 -6.93
C LEU A 377 9.57 9.28 -6.69
N PHE A 378 8.43 9.95 -6.60
CA PHE A 378 8.35 11.40 -6.43
C PHE A 378 7.44 11.77 -5.24
N ARG A 379 7.82 12.86 -4.57
CA ARG A 379 7.01 13.48 -3.52
C ARG A 379 5.90 14.35 -4.12
N LYS A 380 4.99 14.81 -3.30
CA LYS A 380 3.89 15.71 -3.65
C LYS A 380 4.34 16.98 -4.39
N ASP A 381 5.50 17.52 -4.03
CA ASP A 381 6.09 18.71 -4.63
C ASP A 381 6.87 18.42 -5.91
N LEU A 382 6.75 17.20 -6.45
CA LEU A 382 7.43 16.68 -7.63
C LEU A 382 8.95 16.50 -7.46
N SER A 383 9.48 16.65 -6.26
CA SER A 383 10.89 16.36 -5.98
C SER A 383 11.15 14.85 -6.03
N ARG A 384 12.35 14.49 -6.49
CA ARG A 384 12.82 13.10 -6.55
C ARG A 384 13.06 12.55 -5.15
N LYS A 385 12.71 11.30 -4.93
CA LYS A 385 13.06 10.53 -3.74
C LYS A 385 14.36 9.76 -3.97
N MET A 386 14.94 9.22 -2.90
CA MET A 386 16.11 8.32 -3.02
C MET A 386 15.77 7.07 -3.85
N SER A 387 14.52 6.62 -3.85
CA SER A 387 14.05 5.53 -4.73
C SER A 387 14.19 5.86 -6.23
N TYR A 388 14.03 7.12 -6.64
CA TYR A 388 14.33 7.55 -8.01
C TYR A 388 15.82 7.41 -8.33
N ASP A 389 16.69 7.89 -7.43
CA ASP A 389 18.15 7.79 -7.62
C ASP A 389 18.60 6.31 -7.61
N ALA A 390 17.94 5.46 -6.81
CA ALA A 390 18.14 4.01 -6.77
C ALA A 390 17.95 3.36 -8.17
N LEU A 391 16.90 3.76 -8.89
CA LEU A 391 16.66 3.26 -10.25
C LEU A 391 17.78 3.70 -11.21
N ILE A 392 18.22 4.94 -11.14
CA ILE A 392 19.35 5.42 -11.95
C ILE A 392 20.63 4.64 -11.59
N TYR A 393 20.88 4.43 -10.30
CA TYR A 393 22.08 3.75 -9.82
C TYR A 393 22.10 2.25 -10.13
N ALA A 394 20.96 1.60 -10.24
CA ALA A 394 20.88 0.20 -10.67
C ALA A 394 21.48 -0.01 -12.07
N VAL A 395 21.41 0.98 -12.97
CA VAL A 395 22.01 0.93 -14.31
C VAL A 395 23.42 1.47 -14.30
N THR A 396 23.67 2.58 -13.61
CA THR A 396 24.95 3.32 -13.69
C THR A 396 26.02 2.85 -12.72
N GLY A 397 25.65 1.97 -11.76
CA GLY A 397 26.54 1.50 -10.71
C GLY A 397 26.81 2.55 -9.62
N GLY A 398 25.95 3.56 -9.48
CA GLY A 398 26.05 4.57 -8.44
C GLY A 398 25.75 3.98 -7.05
N ASP A 399 26.12 4.74 -6.00
CA ASP A 399 25.90 4.40 -4.60
C ASP A 399 24.92 5.37 -3.95
N LEU A 400 24.00 4.85 -3.15
CA LEU A 400 23.05 5.65 -2.36
C LEU A 400 23.73 6.36 -1.18
N GLY A 401 24.96 5.98 -0.86
CA GLY A 401 25.68 6.48 0.33
C GLY A 401 25.12 5.89 1.63
N GLU A 402 25.51 6.48 2.74
CA GLU A 402 24.98 6.11 4.05
C GLU A 402 23.76 6.97 4.40
N PRO A 403 22.77 6.41 5.12
CA PRO A 403 21.60 7.17 5.52
C PRO A 403 21.98 8.32 6.46
N ALA A 404 21.34 9.47 6.28
CA ALA A 404 21.51 10.57 7.22
C ALA A 404 20.91 10.20 8.58
N PHE A 405 21.68 10.41 9.66
CA PHE A 405 21.15 10.28 11.00
C PHE A 405 20.16 11.42 11.30
N VAL A 406 18.94 11.06 11.66
CA VAL A 406 17.91 12.01 12.13
C VAL A 406 17.39 11.53 13.47
N GLN A 407 17.66 12.29 14.53
CA GLN A 407 17.16 11.99 15.87
C GLN A 407 15.67 12.34 15.96
N ARG A 408 14.83 11.44 16.48
CA ARG A 408 13.42 11.71 16.78
C ARG A 408 13.31 12.63 17.99
N ASP A 409 12.37 13.56 17.98
CA ASP A 409 12.03 14.36 19.17
C ASP A 409 10.99 13.63 20.02
N MET A 410 11.47 12.79 20.92
CA MET A 410 10.66 12.05 21.90
C MET A 410 10.48 12.81 23.23
N SER A 411 10.73 14.11 23.25
CA SER A 411 10.49 14.93 24.44
C SER A 411 9.00 15.02 24.77
N ASP A 412 8.71 15.21 26.07
CA ASP A 412 7.34 15.48 26.50
C ASP A 412 6.82 16.76 25.85
N ARG A 413 5.58 16.74 25.41
CA ARG A 413 4.91 17.86 24.77
C ARG A 413 3.80 18.39 25.66
N VAL A 414 3.83 19.69 25.92
CA VAL A 414 2.81 20.40 26.70
C VAL A 414 2.29 21.57 25.87
N PHE A 415 1.00 21.60 25.64
CA PHE A 415 0.31 22.61 24.84
C PHE A 415 -0.78 23.26 25.69
N ASP A 416 -0.47 24.41 26.27
CA ASP A 416 -1.39 25.26 27.03
C ASP A 416 -2.08 26.30 26.15
N PHE A 417 -1.69 26.37 24.87
CA PHE A 417 -2.16 27.34 23.86
C PHE A 417 -2.00 28.83 24.25
N GLU A 418 -1.32 29.11 25.33
CA GLU A 418 -1.06 30.49 25.80
C GLU A 418 0.03 31.18 24.99
N THR A 419 -0.06 32.48 24.87
CA THR A 419 1.00 33.30 24.25
C THR A 419 1.96 33.80 25.30
N PRO A 420 3.27 33.53 25.19
CA PRO A 420 4.25 33.88 26.25
C PRO A 420 4.30 35.33 26.70
N ASP A 421 3.92 36.30 25.87
CA ASP A 421 4.08 37.74 26.15
C ASP A 421 2.85 38.60 25.81
N GLY A 422 1.65 38.02 25.77
CA GLY A 422 0.42 38.75 25.41
C GLY A 422 0.39 39.22 23.95
N GLY A 423 1.23 38.61 23.11
CA GLY A 423 1.23 38.80 21.66
C GLY A 423 0.12 38.04 20.95
N GLU A 424 0.05 38.15 19.63
CA GLU A 424 -0.86 37.33 18.82
C GLU A 424 -0.57 35.85 19.04
N PRO A 425 -1.60 34.99 19.19
CA PRO A 425 -1.41 33.56 19.32
C PRO A 425 -0.60 33.00 18.15
N LYS A 426 0.37 32.14 18.43
CA LYS A 426 1.08 31.42 17.37
C LYS A 426 0.07 30.59 16.56
N LYS A 427 0.25 30.51 15.25
CA LYS A 427 -0.63 29.69 14.42
C LYS A 427 -0.60 28.23 14.91
N PRO A 428 -1.75 27.53 15.02
CA PRO A 428 -1.82 26.16 15.52
C PRO A 428 -0.92 25.17 14.79
N ASP A 429 -0.68 25.36 13.50
CA ASP A 429 0.20 24.54 12.68
C ASP A 429 1.67 24.56 13.14
N THR A 430 2.11 25.60 13.86
CA THR A 430 3.47 25.63 14.45
C THR A 430 3.66 24.62 15.58
N TYR A 431 2.57 24.08 16.14
CA TYR A 431 2.55 23.02 17.15
C TYR A 431 2.13 21.65 16.58
N GLY A 432 1.97 21.53 15.24
CA GLY A 432 1.53 20.29 14.62
C GLY A 432 0.03 20.00 14.68
N PHE A 433 -0.78 20.92 15.20
CA PHE A 433 -2.23 20.77 15.20
C PHE A 433 -2.83 21.19 13.86
N LYS A 434 -3.69 20.32 13.32
CA LYS A 434 -4.38 20.55 12.05
C LYS A 434 -5.83 20.12 12.16
N MET A 435 -6.70 20.75 11.38
CA MET A 435 -8.07 20.27 11.25
C MET A 435 -8.13 19.10 10.27
N LYS A 436 -8.77 17.99 10.68
CA LYS A 436 -9.19 16.94 9.78
C LYS A 436 -10.52 17.34 9.14
N GLY A 437 -10.56 17.37 7.81
CA GLY A 437 -11.68 17.87 7.03
C GLY A 437 -11.38 19.22 6.39
N PHE A 438 -12.42 20.03 6.18
CA PHE A 438 -12.30 21.33 5.52
C PHE A 438 -12.29 22.44 6.56
N GLY A 439 -11.21 23.19 6.64
CA GLY A 439 -11.05 24.30 7.55
C GLY A 439 -9.70 24.33 8.23
N GLU A 440 -9.61 25.11 9.30
CA GLU A 440 -8.38 25.35 10.05
C GLU A 440 -8.63 25.21 11.55
N CYS A 441 -7.57 24.87 12.30
CA CYS A 441 -7.55 25.08 13.75
C CYS A 441 -7.35 26.57 14.05
N VAL A 442 -8.07 27.08 15.02
CA VAL A 442 -8.02 28.48 15.43
C VAL A 442 -7.95 28.61 16.94
N TYR A 443 -7.21 29.60 17.43
CA TYR A 443 -7.23 29.98 18.85
C TYR A 443 -8.51 30.71 19.22
N THR A 444 -8.98 30.49 20.43
CA THR A 444 -10.19 31.15 20.95
C THR A 444 -10.05 31.49 22.41
N SER A 445 -10.64 32.62 22.81
CA SER A 445 -10.90 32.98 24.22
C SER A 445 -12.36 32.76 24.62
N GLU A 446 -13.17 32.17 23.76
CA GLU A 446 -14.61 32.00 23.97
C GLU A 446 -14.91 30.88 24.98
N LYS A 447 -14.19 29.78 24.87
CA LYS A 447 -14.22 28.64 25.78
C LYS A 447 -12.78 28.26 26.12
N VAL A 448 -12.38 28.41 27.36
CA VAL A 448 -11.03 28.18 27.86
C VAL A 448 -11.11 27.37 29.13
N HIS A 449 -10.28 26.32 29.27
CA HIS A 449 -10.19 25.53 30.49
C HIS A 449 -9.28 26.23 31.51
N SER A 450 -8.08 26.61 31.05
CA SER A 450 -7.12 27.34 31.87
C SER A 450 -6.54 28.54 31.10
N GLY A 451 -5.96 29.53 31.78
CA GLY A 451 -5.33 30.64 31.12
C GLY A 451 -6.30 31.58 30.37
N LYS A 452 -5.99 31.94 29.12
CA LYS A 452 -6.73 32.88 28.30
C LYS A 452 -7.12 32.41 26.92
N ALA A 453 -6.55 31.28 26.46
CA ALA A 453 -6.78 30.75 25.14
C ALA A 453 -6.89 29.22 25.14
N ALA A 454 -7.70 28.70 24.24
CA ALA A 454 -7.84 27.28 23.93
C ALA A 454 -7.81 27.10 22.41
N LEU A 455 -7.75 25.88 21.93
CA LEU A 455 -7.79 25.53 20.52
C LEU A 455 -9.18 25.05 20.11
N THR A 456 -9.68 25.55 18.98
CA THR A 456 -10.91 25.09 18.32
C THR A 456 -10.69 24.99 16.81
N THR A 457 -11.77 24.78 16.07
CA THR A 457 -11.74 24.74 14.60
C THR A 457 -12.65 25.81 14.01
N THR A 458 -12.43 26.17 12.74
CA THR A 458 -13.47 26.79 11.92
C THR A 458 -14.73 25.92 11.94
N PRO A 459 -15.93 26.44 11.58
CA PRO A 459 -17.16 25.69 11.69
C PRO A 459 -17.09 24.30 11.06
N ARG A 460 -17.48 23.29 11.82
CA ARG A 460 -17.54 21.88 11.42
C ARG A 460 -18.89 21.60 10.78
N PHE A 461 -18.90 20.75 9.73
CA PHE A 461 -20.12 20.36 9.04
C PHE A 461 -20.50 18.88 9.28
N ALA A 462 -19.61 18.15 9.94
CA ALA A 462 -19.80 16.76 10.30
C ALA A 462 -19.05 16.42 11.61
N ASP A 463 -19.57 15.48 12.35
CA ASP A 463 -18.99 15.01 13.62
C ASP A 463 -17.61 14.35 13.45
N TRP A 464 -17.34 13.76 12.29
CA TRP A 464 -16.03 13.19 11.95
C TRP A 464 -14.95 14.24 11.66
N MET A 465 -15.29 15.51 11.46
CA MET A 465 -14.32 16.61 11.37
C MET A 465 -13.78 16.94 12.75
N GLY A 466 -12.49 17.18 12.89
CA GLY A 466 -11.93 17.42 14.22
C GLY A 466 -10.49 17.90 14.21
N ILE A 467 -9.82 17.79 15.34
CA ILE A 467 -8.47 18.32 15.57
C ILE A 467 -7.48 17.15 15.60
N THR A 468 -6.38 17.26 14.85
CA THR A 468 -5.31 16.25 14.83
C THR A 468 -3.98 16.83 15.31
N CYS A 469 -3.16 15.97 15.95
CA CYS A 469 -1.80 16.27 16.37
C CYS A 469 -0.87 15.08 16.03
N ASP A 470 0.26 15.36 15.39
CA ASP A 470 1.22 14.33 14.99
C ASP A 470 1.94 13.71 16.19
N ILE A 471 2.00 12.38 16.25
CA ILE A 471 2.72 11.61 17.27
C ILE A 471 3.72 10.61 16.65
N SER A 472 4.08 10.78 15.39
CA SER A 472 4.98 9.85 14.66
C SER A 472 6.39 9.76 15.28
N ASP A 473 6.84 10.76 16.02
CA ASP A 473 8.12 10.68 16.74
C ASP A 473 8.12 9.60 17.85
N PHE A 474 6.95 9.20 18.33
CA PHE A 474 6.77 8.21 19.39
C PHE A 474 6.52 6.78 18.89
N LEU A 475 6.75 6.49 17.60
CA LEU A 475 6.59 5.14 17.05
C LEU A 475 7.27 4.07 17.90
N GLY A 476 6.55 3.02 18.26
CA GLY A 476 7.02 1.93 19.12
C GLY A 476 7.09 2.25 20.62
N GLN A 477 6.69 3.45 21.02
CA GLN A 477 6.73 3.90 22.40
C GLN A 477 5.35 3.87 23.04
N THR A 478 5.30 3.68 24.34
CA THR A 478 4.11 3.95 25.14
C THR A 478 4.14 5.41 25.59
N ILE A 479 3.04 6.12 25.34
CA ILE A 479 2.86 7.52 25.74
C ILE A 479 1.62 7.65 26.63
N GLN A 480 1.69 8.59 27.58
CA GLN A 480 0.54 9.03 28.35
C GLN A 480 -0.01 10.31 27.69
N ILE A 481 -1.26 10.28 27.31
CA ILE A 481 -1.96 11.42 26.71
C ILE A 481 -2.97 11.94 27.71
N SER A 482 -2.94 13.24 27.96
CA SER A 482 -4.02 13.93 28.67
C SER A 482 -4.42 15.20 27.93
N ALA A 483 -5.71 15.52 27.94
CA ALA A 483 -6.25 16.72 27.30
C ALA A 483 -7.55 17.13 28.00
N TRP A 484 -7.78 18.42 28.15
CA TRP A 484 -9.09 18.94 28.48
C TRP A 484 -9.87 19.20 27.20
N VAL A 485 -11.12 18.73 27.16
CA VAL A 485 -11.98 18.81 25.97
C VAL A 485 -13.37 19.33 26.34
N TYR A 486 -13.98 20.08 25.41
CA TYR A 486 -15.33 20.64 25.60
C TYR A 486 -16.11 20.54 24.30
N SER A 487 -17.35 20.08 24.38
CA SER A 487 -18.36 20.16 23.31
C SER A 487 -19.76 19.98 23.88
N GLU A 488 -20.77 20.48 23.17
CA GLU A 488 -22.19 20.22 23.45
C GLU A 488 -22.70 18.93 22.78
N SER A 489 -21.85 18.20 22.06
CA SER A 489 -22.13 16.89 21.51
C SER A 489 -22.33 15.84 22.62
N ASP A 490 -22.93 14.69 22.29
CA ASP A 490 -23.20 13.63 23.27
C ASP A 490 -21.93 12.94 23.76
N ALA A 491 -20.91 12.85 22.91
CA ALA A 491 -19.62 12.30 23.26
C ALA A 491 -18.46 13.04 22.56
N ILE A 492 -17.31 13.08 23.24
CA ILE A 492 -16.04 13.56 22.72
C ILE A 492 -15.07 12.39 22.72
N ASN A 493 -14.50 12.07 21.56
CA ASN A 493 -13.62 10.95 21.35
C ASN A 493 -12.19 11.40 21.12
N LEU A 494 -11.25 10.60 21.62
CA LEU A 494 -9.87 10.57 21.19
C LEU A 494 -9.64 9.25 20.43
N SER A 495 -9.26 9.37 19.19
CA SER A 495 -8.88 8.26 18.30
C SER A 495 -7.44 8.45 17.84
N VAL A 496 -6.88 7.43 17.21
CA VAL A 496 -5.64 7.57 16.45
C VAL A 496 -5.98 7.48 14.97
N ASP A 497 -5.54 8.45 14.20
CA ASP A 497 -5.66 8.46 12.73
C ASP A 497 -4.51 7.64 12.17
N ILE A 498 -4.82 6.44 11.71
CA ILE A 498 -3.88 5.46 11.17
C ILE A 498 -4.37 5.07 9.77
N GLU A 499 -3.81 5.67 8.71
CA GLU A 499 -4.05 5.27 7.32
C GLU A 499 -5.54 4.97 6.99
N ASP A 500 -6.43 5.94 7.24
CA ASP A 500 -7.91 5.82 7.09
C ASP A 500 -8.61 4.87 8.09
N SER A 501 -7.90 4.32 9.06
CA SER A 501 -8.45 3.67 10.25
C SER A 501 -8.44 4.66 11.43
N PHE A 502 -9.46 4.61 12.28
CA PHE A 502 -9.63 5.54 13.39
C PHE A 502 -9.94 4.78 14.69
N PRO A 503 -9.04 3.89 15.16
CA PRO A 503 -9.26 3.21 16.43
C PRO A 503 -9.43 4.24 17.54
N ARG A 504 -10.53 4.10 18.28
CA ARG A 504 -10.84 4.95 19.41
C ARG A 504 -10.08 4.46 20.63
N ILE A 505 -9.32 5.34 21.26
CA ILE A 505 -8.51 5.02 22.43
C ILE A 505 -9.08 5.59 23.75
N ALA A 506 -9.90 6.65 23.67
CA ALA A 506 -10.62 7.17 24.83
C ALA A 506 -11.90 7.89 24.41
N THR A 507 -12.86 7.98 25.33
CA THR A 507 -14.12 8.72 25.15
C THR A 507 -14.54 9.32 26.48
N VAL A 508 -15.06 10.54 26.45
CA VAL A 508 -15.78 11.15 27.57
C VAL A 508 -17.17 11.63 27.10
N GLU A 509 -18.12 11.64 28.04
CA GLU A 509 -19.43 12.24 27.79
C GLU A 509 -19.27 13.73 27.55
N GLY A 510 -19.95 14.27 26.53
CA GLY A 510 -20.06 15.68 26.29
C GLY A 510 -21.03 16.36 27.28
N GLY A 511 -21.64 17.46 26.88
CA GLY A 511 -22.69 18.11 27.68
C GLY A 511 -22.32 19.50 28.19
N ALA A 512 -21.59 20.27 27.40
CA ALA A 512 -21.27 21.69 27.68
C ALA A 512 -20.42 21.94 28.93
N GLU A 513 -19.60 20.97 29.30
CA GLU A 513 -18.62 21.09 30.39
C GLU A 513 -17.24 20.63 29.93
N TRP A 514 -16.18 21.19 30.52
CA TRP A 514 -14.83 20.69 30.32
C TRP A 514 -14.68 19.32 30.96
N LYS A 515 -14.18 18.35 30.20
CA LYS A 515 -13.88 16.99 30.64
C LYS A 515 -12.41 16.68 30.35
N GLN A 516 -11.78 15.90 31.22
CA GLN A 516 -10.43 15.43 31.01
C GLN A 516 -10.45 14.06 30.32
N LEU A 517 -9.82 13.99 29.15
CA LEU A 517 -9.38 12.74 28.53
C LEU A 517 -8.00 12.40 29.09
N CYS A 518 -7.81 11.14 29.48
CA CYS A 518 -6.52 10.65 29.97
C CYS A 518 -6.40 9.17 29.59
N VAL A 519 -5.35 8.80 28.83
CA VAL A 519 -5.14 7.44 28.35
C VAL A 519 -3.66 7.16 28.13
N SER A 520 -3.21 5.95 28.48
CA SER A 520 -1.94 5.39 28.07
C SER A 520 -2.14 4.69 26.72
N TYR A 521 -1.24 4.93 25.76
CA TYR A 521 -1.34 4.36 24.43
C TYR A 521 0.01 3.88 23.92
N LYS A 522 0.09 2.59 23.51
CA LYS A 522 1.24 2.03 22.82
C LYS A 522 1.15 2.41 21.34
N VAL A 523 2.07 3.28 20.91
CA VAL A 523 2.13 3.76 19.52
C VAL A 523 2.67 2.62 18.65
N PRO A 524 1.97 2.18 17.61
CA PRO A 524 2.46 1.13 16.71
C PRO A 524 3.79 1.44 16.06
N THR A 525 4.51 0.40 15.61
CA THR A 525 5.84 0.53 14.99
C THR A 525 5.81 0.66 13.46
N ASP A 526 4.73 0.21 12.83
CA ASP A 526 4.63 -0.10 11.40
C ASP A 526 3.85 0.92 10.57
N TYR A 527 3.65 2.14 11.10
CA TYR A 527 2.93 3.20 10.41
C TYR A 527 3.80 4.44 10.18
N HIS A 528 3.59 5.11 9.06
CA HIS A 528 4.39 6.26 8.63
C HIS A 528 3.90 7.60 9.19
N SER A 529 2.61 7.71 9.42
CA SER A 529 1.98 8.92 9.94
C SER A 529 0.91 8.53 10.93
N LEU A 530 1.15 8.88 12.17
CA LEU A 530 0.22 8.66 13.27
C LEU A 530 -0.16 9.99 13.87
N ARG A 531 -1.46 10.23 14.01
CA ARG A 531 -1.97 11.46 14.61
C ARG A 531 -2.99 11.12 15.67
N LEU A 532 -2.92 11.79 16.79
CA LEU A 532 -4.06 11.88 17.68
C LEU A 532 -5.20 12.59 16.93
N PHE A 533 -6.41 12.15 17.14
CA PHE A 533 -7.58 12.69 16.48
C PHE A 533 -8.73 12.89 17.48
N PHE A 534 -9.00 14.15 17.78
CA PHE A 534 -10.11 14.59 18.63
C PHE A 534 -11.33 14.87 17.75
N ASN A 535 -12.45 14.20 18.00
CA ASN A 535 -13.71 14.46 17.31
C ASN A 535 -14.90 14.26 18.26
N THR A 536 -16.11 14.51 17.75
CA THR A 536 -17.35 14.35 18.54
C THR A 536 -18.26 13.31 17.91
N LYS A 537 -19.25 12.84 18.68
CA LYS A 537 -20.32 12.00 18.18
C LYS A 537 -21.63 12.40 18.86
N ASP A 538 -22.68 12.49 18.04
CA ASP A 538 -24.05 12.65 18.50
C ASP A 538 -24.85 11.38 18.23
N ASN A 539 -25.76 11.00 19.15
CA ASN A 539 -26.60 9.81 19.03
C ASN A 539 -27.81 10.08 18.11
N GLU A 540 -28.25 11.33 18.04
CA GLU A 540 -29.35 11.77 17.17
C GLU A 540 -28.86 12.88 16.22
N PRO A 541 -29.38 12.98 14.99
CA PRO A 541 -29.02 14.03 14.06
C PRO A 541 -29.34 15.42 14.63
N LYS A 542 -28.30 16.21 14.86
CA LYS A 542 -28.37 17.62 15.27
C LYS A 542 -27.25 18.43 14.62
N PRO A 543 -27.32 19.77 14.63
CA PRO A 543 -26.24 20.60 14.16
C PRO A 543 -24.92 20.23 14.87
N VAL A 544 -23.83 20.12 14.11
CA VAL A 544 -22.52 19.73 14.66
C VAL A 544 -22.03 20.80 15.62
N SER A 545 -21.80 20.42 16.85
CA SER A 545 -21.34 21.33 17.90
C SER A 545 -19.84 21.65 17.75
N PRO A 546 -19.40 22.86 18.13
CA PRO A 546 -17.97 23.18 18.22
C PRO A 546 -17.23 22.23 19.16
N LEU A 547 -15.96 21.97 18.84
CA LEU A 547 -15.03 21.20 19.67
C LEU A 547 -13.90 22.12 20.12
N TYR A 548 -13.62 22.12 21.42
CA TYR A 548 -12.52 22.87 22.03
C TYR A 548 -11.60 21.90 22.73
N ILE A 549 -10.31 22.13 22.66
CA ILE A 549 -9.28 21.41 23.43
C ILE A 549 -8.34 22.39 24.12
N ASP A 550 -7.86 22.00 25.30
CA ASP A 550 -6.96 22.81 26.10
C ASP A 550 -6.05 21.91 26.96
N ASP A 551 -4.94 22.46 27.45
CA ASP A 551 -3.99 21.76 28.34
C ASP A 551 -3.63 20.34 27.84
N VAL A 552 -3.25 20.22 26.58
CA VAL A 552 -2.89 18.92 26.00
C VAL A 552 -1.47 18.54 26.42
N LYS A 553 -1.30 17.35 26.97
CA LYS A 553 0.00 16.75 27.32
C LYS A 553 0.19 15.42 26.62
N ILE A 554 1.40 15.21 26.11
CA ILE A 554 1.88 13.92 25.60
C ILE A 554 3.21 13.64 26.31
N GLU A 555 3.22 12.65 27.18
CA GLU A 555 4.37 12.30 28.02
C GLU A 555 4.89 10.94 27.62
N LEU A 556 6.20 10.81 27.37
CA LEU A 556 6.83 9.54 27.05
C LEU A 556 6.91 8.67 28.30
N ILE A 557 6.31 7.46 28.24
CA ILE A 557 6.50 6.42 29.25
C ILE A 557 7.74 5.58 28.92
N GLY A 558 7.85 5.09 27.68
CA GLY A 558 8.94 4.24 27.20
C GLY A 558 8.44 3.13 26.29
N GLN A 559 9.31 2.20 25.92
CA GLN A 559 8.98 1.00 25.18
C GLN A 559 8.74 -0.14 26.18
N GLU A 560 7.61 -0.81 26.06
CA GLU A 560 7.22 -1.92 26.93
C GLU A 560 6.81 -3.13 26.07
N GLU A 561 7.35 -4.30 26.36
CA GLU A 561 7.01 -5.58 25.76
C GLU A 561 6.74 -6.61 26.85
N SER A 562 5.48 -6.91 27.10
CA SER A 562 5.03 -7.87 28.11
C SER A 562 4.65 -9.23 27.53
N PHE A 563 4.54 -9.34 26.20
CA PHE A 563 4.13 -10.57 25.49
C PHE A 563 2.71 -11.09 25.80
N GLU A 564 1.89 -10.32 26.52
CA GLU A 564 0.55 -10.73 26.97
C GLU A 564 -0.48 -10.81 25.83
N GLU A 565 -0.24 -10.13 24.72
CA GLU A 565 -1.02 -10.23 23.49
C GLU A 565 -0.16 -10.89 22.40
N GLU A 566 -0.76 -11.43 21.33
CA GLU A 566 -0.04 -11.80 20.10
C GLU A 566 0.56 -10.52 19.49
N THR A 567 1.54 -9.96 20.17
CA THR A 567 2.22 -8.76 19.77
C THR A 567 3.07 -9.06 18.54
N ASN A 568 3.15 -8.07 17.69
CA ASN A 568 4.01 -8.12 16.51
C ASN A 568 5.47 -8.33 16.94
N ILE A 569 5.95 -9.57 16.87
CA ILE A 569 7.33 -9.96 17.21
C ILE A 569 8.34 -9.34 16.18
N ALA A 570 7.85 -8.53 15.24
CA ALA A 570 8.67 -7.94 14.17
C ALA A 570 9.83 -7.05 14.69
N ALA A 571 9.69 -6.46 15.87
CA ALA A 571 10.77 -5.72 16.54
C ALA A 571 11.80 -6.64 17.22
N ILE A 572 11.54 -7.96 17.26
CA ILE A 572 12.38 -8.94 17.92
C ILE A 572 12.93 -9.89 16.85
N ARG A 573 14.22 -9.87 16.65
CA ARG A 573 14.90 -10.72 15.65
C ARG A 573 15.79 -11.73 16.33
N GLY A 574 15.73 -12.97 15.86
CA GLY A 574 16.74 -13.95 16.14
C GLY A 574 18.02 -13.65 15.32
N ALA A 575 19.20 -13.84 15.89
CA ALA A 575 20.49 -13.78 15.20
C ALA A 575 21.26 -15.07 15.44
N GLY A 576 22.13 -15.40 14.50
CA GLY A 576 22.84 -16.68 14.47
C GLY A 576 22.07 -17.74 13.66
N HIS A 577 22.37 -19.02 13.82
CA HIS A 577 21.64 -20.11 13.16
C HIS A 577 20.25 -20.27 13.77
N LEU A 578 19.32 -19.47 13.26
CA LEU A 578 17.85 -19.50 13.41
C LEU A 578 17.32 -19.99 14.76
N PRO A 579 17.33 -19.17 15.82
CA PRO A 579 16.47 -19.44 16.96
C PRO A 579 15.02 -19.35 16.48
N PHE A 580 14.20 -20.28 16.91
CA PHE A 580 12.75 -20.20 16.71
C PHE A 580 12.18 -19.39 17.87
N LEU A 581 11.49 -18.28 17.56
CA LEU A 581 10.88 -17.38 18.52
C LEU A 581 9.37 -17.58 18.53
N TYR A 582 8.77 -17.79 19.70
CA TYR A 582 7.32 -17.84 19.86
C TYR A 582 6.89 -17.39 21.24
N VAL A 583 5.72 -16.84 21.34
CA VAL A 583 5.09 -16.49 22.62
C VAL A 583 4.50 -17.75 23.26
N THR A 584 4.69 -17.93 24.55
CA THR A 584 4.21 -19.10 25.29
C THR A 584 3.57 -18.71 26.61
N ASP A 585 2.53 -19.44 26.99
CA ASP A 585 1.85 -19.38 28.30
C ASP A 585 2.44 -20.34 29.34
N LYS A 586 3.49 -21.08 28.99
CA LYS A 586 4.09 -22.08 29.88
C LYS A 586 4.96 -21.47 30.97
N GLU A 587 5.53 -20.31 30.69
CA GLU A 587 6.43 -19.60 31.58
C GLU A 587 6.14 -18.10 31.51
N SER A 588 5.97 -17.43 32.64
CA SER A 588 5.89 -15.97 32.76
C SER A 588 6.37 -15.52 34.11
N VAL A 589 6.77 -14.25 34.24
CA VAL A 589 7.25 -13.67 35.50
C VAL A 589 6.20 -13.73 36.60
N ASP A 590 4.95 -13.45 36.25
CA ASP A 590 3.82 -13.45 37.17
C ASP A 590 3.18 -14.84 37.34
N GLY A 591 3.59 -15.85 36.57
CA GLY A 591 3.06 -17.20 36.57
C GLY A 591 1.65 -17.34 35.98
N LYS A 592 1.12 -16.33 35.30
CA LYS A 592 -0.21 -16.32 34.71
C LYS A 592 -0.27 -15.76 33.30
N GLY A 593 0.73 -14.99 32.90
CA GLY A 593 0.84 -14.34 31.60
C GLY A 593 1.62 -15.16 30.59
N HIS A 594 2.17 -14.48 29.61
CA HIS A 594 2.95 -15.05 28.51
C HIS A 594 4.39 -14.50 28.54
N SER A 595 5.29 -15.22 27.91
CA SER A 595 6.67 -14.76 27.68
C SER A 595 7.16 -15.16 26.31
N LEU A 596 8.24 -14.53 25.84
CA LEU A 596 8.93 -14.93 24.62
C LEU A 596 9.83 -16.13 24.90
N CYS A 597 9.56 -17.25 24.23
CA CYS A 597 10.42 -18.42 24.25
C CYS A 597 11.42 -18.35 23.10
N VAL A 598 12.69 -18.57 23.40
CA VAL A 598 13.80 -18.61 22.46
C VAL A 598 14.33 -20.06 22.42
N THR A 599 13.97 -20.80 21.37
CA THR A 599 14.51 -22.15 21.17
C THR A 599 15.85 -22.07 20.44
N ARG A 600 16.82 -22.84 20.88
CA ARG A 600 18.18 -22.78 20.37
C ARG A 600 18.68 -24.14 19.92
N GLN A 601 19.33 -24.18 18.76
CA GLN A 601 20.09 -25.36 18.31
C GLN A 601 21.58 -25.14 18.43
N GLU A 602 22.03 -23.88 18.44
CA GLU A 602 23.45 -23.51 18.51
C GLU A 602 23.71 -22.44 19.57
N LYS A 603 24.97 -22.39 20.05
CA LYS A 603 25.41 -21.55 21.17
C LYS A 603 25.36 -20.04 20.86
N ASP A 604 25.49 -19.66 19.60
CA ASP A 604 25.53 -18.28 19.12
C ASP A 604 24.15 -17.70 18.75
N ALA A 605 23.07 -18.46 18.97
CA ALA A 605 21.74 -17.97 18.78
C ALA A 605 21.37 -16.95 19.87
N THR A 606 21.02 -15.75 19.46
CA THR A 606 20.69 -14.60 20.32
C THR A 606 19.32 -14.03 19.98
N VAL A 607 18.73 -13.30 20.91
CA VAL A 607 17.56 -12.43 20.66
C VAL A 607 18.05 -11.00 20.54
N LYS A 608 17.54 -10.27 19.57
CA LYS A 608 17.80 -8.86 19.37
C LYS A 608 16.51 -8.05 19.46
N LEU A 609 16.49 -7.09 20.37
CA LEU A 609 15.41 -6.12 20.54
C LEU A 609 15.82 -4.84 19.82
N ASP A 610 15.04 -4.41 18.84
CA ASP A 610 15.32 -3.18 18.09
C ASP A 610 15.18 -1.96 19.01
N VAL A 611 16.29 -1.24 19.17
CA VAL A 611 16.39 0.02 19.90
C VAL A 611 16.86 1.17 19.02
N SER A 612 16.73 1.02 17.70
CA SER A 612 17.15 2.06 16.73
C SER A 612 16.43 3.38 16.94
N ALA A 613 15.21 3.38 17.50
CA ALA A 613 14.48 4.58 17.87
C ALA A 613 15.24 5.47 18.87
N TYR A 614 16.16 4.88 19.65
CA TYR A 614 16.92 5.58 20.69
C TYR A 614 18.35 5.95 20.28
N ILE A 615 18.71 5.84 19.01
CA ILE A 615 20.04 6.28 18.54
C ILE A 615 20.26 7.73 18.94
N GLY A 616 21.42 8.02 19.58
CA GLY A 616 21.75 9.32 20.13
C GLY A 616 21.21 9.59 21.54
N TYR A 617 20.43 8.68 22.11
CA TYR A 617 19.98 8.75 23.51
C TYR A 617 20.77 7.83 24.43
N THR A 618 20.76 8.14 25.72
CA THR A 618 21.06 7.20 26.79
C THR A 618 19.76 6.61 27.26
N VAL A 619 19.67 5.28 27.37
CA VAL A 619 18.47 4.57 27.82
C VAL A 619 18.73 3.78 29.08
N ASP A 620 17.74 3.71 29.95
CA ASP A 620 17.62 2.71 30.99
C ASP A 620 16.80 1.54 30.45
N PHE A 621 17.20 0.31 30.72
CA PHE A 621 16.43 -0.87 30.42
C PHE A 621 16.25 -1.74 31.66
N ASP A 622 15.14 -2.45 31.67
CA ASP A 622 14.77 -3.47 32.65
C ASP A 622 14.10 -4.63 31.91
N LEU A 623 14.53 -5.84 32.15
CA LEU A 623 13.97 -7.04 31.54
C LEU A 623 14.20 -8.27 32.40
N PHE A 624 13.38 -9.29 32.20
CA PHE A 624 13.47 -10.54 32.90
C PHE A 624 13.89 -11.67 31.97
N VAL A 625 14.84 -12.48 32.38
CA VAL A 625 15.30 -13.66 31.65
C VAL A 625 15.29 -14.88 32.54
N LYS A 626 14.73 -15.97 32.03
CA LYS A 626 14.78 -17.30 32.65
C LYS A 626 15.58 -18.25 31.76
N ALA A 627 16.69 -18.73 32.22
CA ALA A 627 17.57 -19.62 31.47
C ALA A 627 18.16 -20.73 32.36
N ALA A 628 18.31 -21.91 31.79
CA ALA A 628 19.01 -23.03 32.46
C ALA A 628 20.53 -22.89 32.37
N ASP A 629 21.04 -22.03 31.53
CA ASP A 629 22.47 -21.74 31.34
C ASP A 629 23.03 -20.91 32.50
N LYS A 630 24.34 -20.97 32.70
CA LYS A 630 24.98 -20.36 33.89
C LYS A 630 25.18 -18.85 33.76
N GLU A 631 25.23 -18.34 32.54
CA GLU A 631 25.57 -16.96 32.27
C GLU A 631 24.54 -16.36 31.29
N ILE A 632 24.00 -15.20 31.65
CA ILE A 632 23.12 -14.40 30.81
C ILE A 632 23.84 -13.09 30.53
N ARG A 633 23.90 -12.68 29.29
CA ARG A 633 24.49 -11.41 28.85
C ARG A 633 23.46 -10.58 28.12
N VAL A 634 23.46 -9.28 28.41
CA VAL A 634 22.72 -8.25 27.65
C VAL A 634 23.74 -7.25 27.17
N GLY A 635 23.70 -6.92 25.91
CA GLY A 635 24.60 -5.96 25.31
C GLY A 635 23.97 -5.15 24.20
N LEU A 636 24.70 -4.17 23.69
CA LEU A 636 24.34 -3.39 22.53
C LEU A 636 25.04 -3.96 21.29
N ASP A 637 24.24 -4.30 20.29
CA ASP A 637 24.75 -4.69 18.98
C ASP A 637 24.94 -3.41 18.12
N GLY A 638 26.14 -3.20 17.63
CA GLY A 638 26.53 -2.04 16.82
C GLY A 638 27.83 -2.35 16.08
N ALA A 639 28.64 -1.33 15.76
CA ALA A 639 29.92 -1.51 15.06
C ALA A 639 30.90 -2.42 15.82
N GLU A 640 30.87 -2.35 17.15
CA GLU A 640 31.52 -3.31 18.06
C GLU A 640 30.52 -3.67 19.16
N PRO A 641 30.19 -4.97 19.37
CA PRO A 641 29.26 -5.40 20.40
C PRO A 641 29.76 -4.99 21.80
N LEU A 642 28.94 -4.28 22.54
CA LEU A 642 29.22 -3.82 23.90
C LEU A 642 28.42 -4.65 24.89
N GLU A 643 29.09 -5.44 25.75
CA GLU A 643 28.43 -6.10 26.89
C GLU A 643 28.08 -5.05 27.95
N ILE A 644 26.78 -4.97 28.30
CA ILE A 644 26.28 -3.96 29.25
C ILE A 644 26.01 -4.58 30.61
N ALA A 645 25.46 -5.79 30.63
CA ALA A 645 25.14 -6.50 31.84
C ALA A 645 25.47 -7.99 31.71
N LYS A 646 25.99 -8.58 32.77
CA LYS A 646 26.29 -9.99 32.86
C LYS A 646 25.84 -10.53 34.21
N ILE A 647 25.02 -11.55 34.19
CA ILE A 647 24.54 -12.22 35.39
C ILE A 647 24.98 -13.67 35.38
N ASN A 648 25.47 -14.16 36.52
CA ASN A 648 25.68 -15.58 36.76
C ASN A 648 24.41 -16.16 37.37
N SER A 649 23.61 -16.90 36.56
CA SER A 649 22.46 -17.63 37.06
C SER A 649 22.95 -18.69 38.08
N SER A 650 22.55 -18.56 39.32
CA SER A 650 22.97 -19.46 40.36
C SER A 650 22.21 -20.78 40.46
N THR A 651 21.04 -20.87 39.81
CA THR A 651 20.21 -22.08 39.73
C THR A 651 19.16 -21.99 38.63
N SER A 652 18.95 -23.02 37.94
CA SER A 652 18.33 -23.24 36.65
C SER A 652 16.81 -23.01 36.51
N VAL A 653 16.13 -22.32 37.40
CA VAL A 653 14.62 -22.32 37.39
C VAL A 653 13.99 -20.98 37.71
N GLU A 654 14.73 -19.95 38.05
CA GLU A 654 14.16 -18.65 38.45
C GLU A 654 14.33 -17.58 37.40
N TRP A 655 13.40 -16.64 37.36
CA TRP A 655 13.51 -15.42 36.58
C TRP A 655 14.58 -14.50 37.18
N ASN A 656 15.44 -13.98 36.33
CA ASN A 656 16.48 -13.02 36.70
C ASN A 656 16.10 -11.65 36.12
N GLU A 657 15.92 -10.67 36.99
CA GLU A 657 15.78 -9.27 36.60
C GLU A 657 17.14 -8.71 36.20
N ILE A 658 17.21 -8.08 35.04
CA ILE A 658 18.41 -7.48 34.48
C ILE A 658 18.13 -6.03 34.17
N THR A 659 18.79 -5.13 34.90
CA THR A 659 18.69 -3.70 34.69
C THR A 659 20.01 -3.13 34.22
N GLY A 660 19.96 -2.10 33.41
CA GLY A 660 21.17 -1.44 32.92
C GLY A 660 20.91 -0.08 32.30
N ARG A 661 22.00 0.61 32.03
CA ARG A 661 22.01 1.90 31.33
C ARG A 661 23.03 1.88 30.23
N VAL A 662 22.63 2.33 29.03
CA VAL A 662 23.51 2.39 27.87
C VAL A 662 23.27 3.64 27.05
N SER A 663 24.35 4.24 26.55
CA SER A 663 24.30 5.31 25.55
C SER A 663 24.40 4.69 24.16
N ILE A 664 23.39 4.93 23.34
CA ILE A 664 23.35 4.43 21.98
C ILE A 664 24.01 5.47 21.05
N PRO A 665 25.18 5.14 20.45
CA PRO A 665 25.92 6.09 19.63
C PRO A 665 25.09 6.65 18.48
N LYS A 666 25.20 7.95 18.23
CA LYS A 666 24.48 8.65 17.15
C LYS A 666 24.98 8.32 15.75
N GLU A 667 26.17 7.69 15.66
CA GLU A 667 26.81 7.28 14.42
C GLU A 667 26.30 5.94 13.89
N LEU A 668 25.43 5.25 14.66
CA LEU A 668 24.85 3.98 14.25
C LEU A 668 23.66 4.19 13.28
N ASN A 669 23.54 3.32 12.29
CA ASN A 669 22.39 3.28 11.37
C ASN A 669 21.25 2.41 11.92
N SER A 670 21.58 1.44 12.76
CA SER A 670 20.64 0.61 13.51
C SER A 670 21.27 0.21 14.84
N ALA A 671 20.44 -0.07 15.84
CA ALA A 671 20.88 -0.52 17.14
C ALA A 671 19.93 -1.59 17.69
N ALA A 672 20.47 -2.61 18.33
CA ALA A 672 19.66 -3.61 19.01
C ALA A 672 20.28 -3.96 20.36
N LEU A 673 19.46 -4.17 21.39
CA LEU A 673 19.88 -4.88 22.58
C LEU A 673 19.85 -6.38 22.28
N TYR A 674 20.99 -7.04 22.42
CA TYR A 674 21.04 -8.50 22.31
C TYR A 674 20.98 -9.15 23.69
N ILE A 675 20.32 -10.31 23.75
CA ILE A 675 20.21 -11.18 24.93
C ILE A 675 20.75 -12.54 24.52
N GLU A 676 21.77 -13.01 25.21
CA GLU A 676 22.38 -14.32 24.96
C GLU A 676 22.68 -15.06 26.27
N THR A 677 22.87 -16.38 26.19
CA THR A 677 23.33 -17.21 27.28
C THR A 677 24.55 -18.04 26.87
N ASP A 678 25.31 -18.55 27.83
CA ASP A 678 26.57 -19.30 27.58
C ASP A 678 26.33 -20.75 27.12
N GLY A 679 25.10 -21.21 27.02
CA GLY A 679 24.75 -22.59 26.68
C GLY A 679 23.90 -22.73 25.39
N ARG A 680 23.24 -23.89 25.30
CA ARG A 680 22.34 -24.24 24.17
C ARG A 680 20.89 -24.50 24.61
N ALA A 681 20.62 -24.33 25.90
CA ALA A 681 19.24 -24.50 26.41
C ALA A 681 18.34 -23.38 25.90
N ASP A 682 17.05 -23.72 25.75
CA ASP A 682 16.03 -22.72 25.52
C ASP A 682 15.98 -21.76 26.69
N PHE A 683 15.68 -20.49 26.42
CA PHE A 683 15.49 -19.48 27.45
C PHE A 683 14.24 -18.63 27.17
N PHE A 684 13.80 -17.91 28.18
CA PHE A 684 12.59 -17.11 28.10
C PHE A 684 12.91 -15.65 28.45
N VAL A 685 12.24 -14.73 27.79
CA VAL A 685 12.32 -13.29 28.04
C VAL A 685 10.94 -12.75 28.33
N ASP A 686 10.82 -11.87 29.32
CA ASP A 686 9.57 -11.28 29.71
C ASP A 686 9.75 -9.86 30.25
N ASN A 687 8.67 -9.08 30.26
CA ASN A 687 8.57 -7.74 30.82
C ASN A 687 9.75 -6.82 30.46
N VAL A 688 9.99 -6.66 29.18
CA VAL A 688 11.04 -5.74 28.69
C VAL A 688 10.55 -4.31 28.76
N PHE A 689 11.32 -3.46 29.44
CA PHE A 689 11.06 -2.03 29.52
C PHE A 689 12.32 -1.23 29.14
N ILE A 690 12.19 -0.26 28.27
CA ILE A 690 13.29 0.62 27.81
C ILE A 690 12.80 2.06 27.80
N LYS A 691 13.55 2.94 28.44
CA LYS A 691 13.21 4.36 28.55
C LYS A 691 14.44 5.26 28.35
N PRO A 692 14.35 6.34 27.56
CA PRO A 692 15.43 7.30 27.48
C PRO A 692 15.63 8.01 28.83
N VAL A 693 16.89 8.19 29.18
CA VAL A 693 17.28 8.99 30.37
C VAL A 693 17.09 10.44 30.02
N ARG A 694 16.35 11.17 30.85
CA ARG A 694 16.07 12.60 30.70
C ARG A 694 17.17 13.45 31.31
#